data_8b6ef08b14329dabaac5b1a3d0ccd8cb
#
_entry.id   8b6ef08b14329dabaac5b1a3d0ccd8cb
#
_cell.length_a   1.000
_cell.length_b   1.000
_cell.length_c   1.000
_cell.angle_alpha   90.00
_cell.angle_beta   90.00
_cell.angle_gamma   90.00
#
_symmetry.space_group_name_H-M   'P 1'
#
loop_
_entity.id
_entity.type
_entity.pdbx_description
1 polymer ?
#
loop_
_entity_poly.entity_id
_entity_poly.type
_entity_poly.pdbx_seq_one_letter_code
_entity_poly.pdbx_strand_id
1 'polypeptide(L)'
;MADTEHYGSLGALAPAWDEGERNIDTDEIYERFFGWVTDVKGVEPWPHQEEAIMDLLAGDHVILNTPTGSGKSLVALGMHFAALCTGRRSYYTAPIKALVSEKFFDLVEVFGRDNVGMITGDTHINADAPIICCTAEILANQALREGRRADVGCVAMDEFHYSGDSERGWAWQVPLLTLPDTQFLLMSATLGNVDAIADKLEDMTDTDVDVIADAPRPVPLTYEYTLDPLEKTVELAFRKGETPIYVVHFSQDAALDTAQSLASTGVSSKEQRQAIAEAIKGVKFTTAFGKILQRLLRTGVGIHHAGMLPRYRRLVEQLAQQGLLPVICGTDTLGVGINVPIHSVVLTALTKFDGTKMRRLRAREFHQIAGRAGRMGFDTEGLVVAEAPEYEIENAKAVAKAGNDPKKLKKVKRKKAPEGFVTWNQSTFDKLIDAAPETLVPHMKITHSMVLNEVTQGGDARRRVDELIDDSAQTPDQKEHLHERADEIFQTLFDTKVIETEERDDGGLDYFLDVDMPDDFALDQPLSPFLLAALELLDPESDMYALDVISMVEATLEDPKQVLRAQERQARDAAMIRMKEDGLEYDERMDRLQEITYPKPLEDMLDAAFDQYRHDVPWANDYWLSPKSVVRDMVETASDFTGYISRYNIARSEGTLLRYLSDAYRALARTVPDDKLDDQLRDVISWLRVVVRSIDSSLVDEWENAGASDDASQAAASLAAPGAKAAVVEDRRGLTVLIRNALFHRVQLMDLDKPETLGALDKEWGYGVHEWEDALDDFYDEHEYVNTDAKARSAELFMLDEKHENDEHSWHVRQIIDDSDGDHDWAITGTIDLDATQSSGEVVFFDYAVTND
;
A
#
# COMPACT_ATOMS: atom_id res chain seq x y z
N MET A 1 11.33 47.66 1.20
CA MET A 1 11.89 46.90 0.09
C MET A 1 13.35 46.68 0.43
N ALA A 2 13.64 45.69 1.22
CA ALA A 2 14.97 45.22 1.55
C ALA A 2 14.99 43.73 1.18
N ASP A 3 15.95 43.40 0.37
CA ASP A 3 16.48 42.13 -0.03
C ASP A 3 15.77 40.85 0.50
N THR A 4 14.70 40.43 -0.17
CA THR A 4 14.05 39.12 -0.02
C THR A 4 14.72 38.05 -0.92
N GLU A 5 15.88 38.27 -1.42
CA GLU A 5 16.56 37.40 -2.40
C GLU A 5 17.54 36.38 -1.78
N HIS A 6 17.61 36.19 -0.45
CA HIS A 6 18.71 35.41 0.14
C HIS A 6 18.36 34.37 1.22
N TYR A 7 17.11 34.02 1.45
CA TYR A 7 16.80 32.82 2.26
C TYR A 7 16.28 31.72 1.34
N GLY A 8 17.22 30.96 0.74
CA GLY A 8 16.97 29.74 0.02
C GLY A 8 16.32 28.65 0.91
N SER A 9 16.27 27.42 0.45
CA SER A 9 15.80 26.29 1.23
C SER A 9 16.54 26.22 2.59
N LEU A 10 15.91 25.66 3.62
CA LEU A 10 16.53 25.47 4.94
C LEU A 10 17.84 24.67 4.82
N GLY A 11 17.91 23.74 3.88
CA GLY A 11 19.14 23.01 3.55
C GLY A 11 20.32 23.88 3.15
N ALA A 12 20.08 25.03 2.53
CA ALA A 12 21.15 25.96 2.15
C ALA A 12 21.75 26.73 3.34
N LEU A 13 21.09 26.72 4.50
CA LEU A 13 21.57 27.32 5.75
C LEU A 13 22.46 26.36 6.56
N ALA A 14 22.50 25.08 6.20
CA ALA A 14 23.38 24.08 6.77
C ALA A 14 24.72 24.02 6.01
N PRO A 15 25.84 23.60 6.65
CA PRO A 15 27.07 23.27 5.95
C PRO A 15 26.86 22.15 4.91
N ALA A 16 27.66 22.14 3.85
CA ALA A 16 27.61 21.03 2.89
C ALA A 16 27.92 19.68 3.56
N TRP A 17 27.25 18.60 3.18
CA TRP A 17 27.33 17.28 3.85
C TRP A 17 28.76 16.68 3.81
N ASP A 18 29.58 17.01 2.83
CA ASP A 18 30.92 16.49 2.59
C ASP A 18 32.05 17.38 3.18
N GLU A 19 31.73 18.50 3.77
CA GLU A 19 32.71 19.41 4.38
C GLU A 19 32.98 19.04 5.83
N GLY A 20 33.99 18.22 6.10
CA GLY A 20 34.66 17.91 7.35
C GLY A 20 34.05 18.31 8.71
N GLU A 21 34.82 18.41 9.79
CA GLU A 21 34.31 18.70 11.14
C GLU A 21 33.33 19.91 11.17
N ARG A 22 32.07 19.59 11.50
CA ARG A 22 30.97 20.55 11.62
C ARG A 22 30.83 20.90 13.08
N ASN A 23 31.21 22.09 13.42
CA ASN A 23 31.16 22.62 14.78
C ASN A 23 30.31 23.91 14.80
N ILE A 24 29.03 23.78 14.43
CA ILE A 24 28.08 24.88 14.58
C ILE A 24 27.57 24.82 16.03
N ASP A 25 27.64 25.98 16.72
CA ASP A 25 27.11 26.12 18.05
C ASP A 25 25.57 25.97 18.07
N THR A 26 25.04 25.37 19.10
CA THR A 26 23.61 25.14 19.32
C THR A 26 22.80 26.43 19.21
N ASP A 27 23.32 27.54 19.77
CA ASP A 27 22.69 28.84 19.68
C ASP A 27 22.58 29.33 18.22
N GLU A 28 23.60 29.09 17.41
CA GLU A 28 23.60 29.44 16.00
C GLU A 28 22.62 28.57 15.20
N ILE A 29 22.49 27.29 15.51
CA ILE A 29 21.50 26.38 14.89
C ILE A 29 20.08 26.91 15.22
N TYR A 30 19.84 27.27 16.48
CA TYR A 30 18.58 27.86 16.91
C TYR A 30 18.24 29.14 16.15
N GLU A 31 19.17 30.10 16.11
CA GLU A 31 18.97 31.38 15.42
C GLU A 31 18.68 31.19 13.91
N ARG A 32 19.42 30.32 13.25
CA ARG A 32 19.22 30.03 11.81
C ARG A 32 17.87 29.39 11.55
N PHE A 33 17.48 28.40 12.36
CA PHE A 33 16.21 27.68 12.20
C PHE A 33 15.01 28.59 12.43
N PHE A 34 14.98 29.30 13.58
CA PHE A 34 13.84 30.15 13.90
C PHE A 34 13.81 31.42 13.03
N GLY A 35 14.97 31.93 12.60
CA GLY A 35 15.03 32.99 11.59
C GLY A 35 14.38 32.55 10.28
N TRP A 36 14.66 31.33 9.81
CA TRP A 36 14.01 30.78 8.63
C TRP A 36 12.49 30.57 8.84
N VAL A 37 12.06 30.07 9.99
CA VAL A 37 10.65 29.88 10.32
C VAL A 37 9.88 31.18 10.28
N THR A 38 10.44 32.27 10.86
CA THR A 38 9.78 33.58 10.92
C THR A 38 9.88 34.36 9.60
N ASP A 39 11.04 34.36 8.95
CA ASP A 39 11.29 35.24 7.81
C ASP A 39 10.86 34.61 6.48
N VAL A 40 10.99 33.27 6.35
CA VAL A 40 10.70 32.55 5.09
C VAL A 40 9.32 31.90 5.17
N LYS A 41 9.05 31.12 6.21
CA LYS A 41 7.72 30.49 6.38
C LYS A 41 6.65 31.50 6.85
N GLY A 42 7.04 32.62 7.46
CA GLY A 42 6.15 33.65 7.95
C GLY A 42 5.22 33.14 9.10
N VAL A 43 5.73 32.22 9.90
CA VAL A 43 4.98 31.55 10.98
C VAL A 43 5.67 31.88 12.31
N GLU A 44 4.91 32.28 13.32
CA GLU A 44 5.41 32.34 14.70
C GLU A 44 5.29 30.94 15.33
N PRO A 45 6.39 30.37 15.84
CA PRO A 45 6.34 29.08 16.54
C PRO A 45 5.45 29.14 17.79
N TRP A 46 4.79 28.06 18.10
CA TRP A 46 4.05 27.94 19.33
C TRP A 46 5.01 27.56 20.48
N PRO A 47 4.70 27.95 21.74
CA PRO A 47 5.59 27.69 22.86
C PRO A 47 6.01 26.22 23.00
N HIS A 48 5.10 25.28 22.82
CA HIS A 48 5.40 23.84 22.86
C HIS A 48 6.29 23.34 21.71
N GLN A 49 6.32 24.04 20.56
CA GLN A 49 7.22 23.72 19.46
C GLN A 49 8.63 24.24 19.74
N GLU A 50 8.72 25.47 20.30
CA GLU A 50 9.98 26.06 20.69
C GLU A 50 10.64 25.25 21.82
N GLU A 51 9.87 24.86 22.84
CA GLU A 51 10.30 23.99 23.95
C GLU A 51 10.86 22.67 23.40
N ALA A 52 10.08 21.93 22.59
CA ALA A 52 10.50 20.66 22.00
C ALA A 52 11.79 20.77 21.15
N ILE A 53 11.95 21.88 20.41
CA ILE A 53 13.16 22.09 19.58
C ILE A 53 14.35 22.40 20.48
N MET A 54 14.18 23.16 21.57
CA MET A 54 15.25 23.45 22.51
C MET A 54 15.72 22.17 23.21
N ASP A 55 14.82 21.30 23.66
CA ASP A 55 15.16 20.02 24.30
C ASP A 55 15.93 19.12 23.31
N LEU A 56 15.47 19.04 22.05
CA LEU A 56 16.21 18.32 21.00
C LEU A 56 17.60 18.90 20.72
N LEU A 57 17.76 20.23 20.80
CA LEU A 57 19.06 20.89 20.63
C LEU A 57 19.97 20.67 21.85
N ALA A 58 19.40 20.48 23.06
CA ALA A 58 20.13 20.09 24.26
C ALA A 58 20.66 18.66 24.18
N GLY A 59 20.07 17.84 23.32
CA GLY A 59 20.46 16.44 23.13
C GLY A 59 19.43 15.45 23.70
N ASP A 60 18.38 15.95 24.35
CA ASP A 60 17.36 15.15 25.03
C ASP A 60 16.44 14.45 24.02
N HIS A 61 15.79 13.37 24.46
CA HIS A 61 14.69 12.77 23.70
C HIS A 61 13.41 13.57 23.93
N VAL A 62 12.52 13.57 22.93
CA VAL A 62 11.23 14.27 23.06
C VAL A 62 10.07 13.35 22.70
N ILE A 63 9.07 13.28 23.57
CA ILE A 63 7.76 12.66 23.29
C ILE A 63 6.73 13.75 23.06
N LEU A 64 6.34 13.97 21.81
CA LEU A 64 5.40 15.02 21.43
C LEU A 64 3.98 14.45 21.27
N ASN A 65 3.22 14.45 22.36
CA ASN A 65 1.84 13.96 22.46
C ASN A 65 0.82 15.11 22.35
N THR A 66 0.82 15.81 21.22
CA THR A 66 0.01 17.01 21.01
C THR A 66 -1.07 16.79 19.95
N PRO A 67 -2.22 17.52 20.00
CA PRO A 67 -3.33 17.32 19.08
C PRO A 67 -2.94 17.40 17.60
N THR A 68 -3.77 16.84 16.72
CA THR A 68 -3.61 17.01 15.26
C THR A 68 -3.73 18.50 14.92
N GLY A 69 -2.85 19.00 14.05
CA GLY A 69 -2.79 20.42 13.68
C GLY A 69 -1.92 21.29 14.61
N SER A 70 -1.32 20.74 15.68
CA SER A 70 -0.42 21.48 16.56
C SER A 70 0.98 21.77 15.96
N GLY A 71 1.21 21.37 14.71
CA GLY A 71 2.46 21.66 14.00
C GLY A 71 3.64 20.76 14.37
N LYS A 72 3.42 19.51 14.74
CA LYS A 72 4.47 18.50 15.03
C LYS A 72 5.55 18.42 13.96
N SER A 73 5.17 18.60 12.68
CA SER A 73 6.11 18.59 11.56
C SER A 73 7.19 19.68 11.68
N LEU A 74 6.91 20.82 12.32
CA LEU A 74 7.91 21.88 12.52
C LEU A 74 9.02 21.40 13.47
N VAL A 75 8.67 20.65 14.51
CA VAL A 75 9.64 20.08 15.46
C VAL A 75 10.54 19.06 14.75
N ALA A 76 9.95 18.20 13.93
CA ALA A 76 10.73 17.26 13.10
C ALA A 76 11.69 17.99 12.13
N LEU A 77 11.26 19.10 11.51
CA LEU A 77 12.15 19.93 10.66
C LEU A 77 13.31 20.49 11.48
N GLY A 78 13.07 20.96 12.72
CA GLY A 78 14.13 21.43 13.62
C GLY A 78 15.15 20.34 13.93
N MET A 79 14.70 19.13 14.24
CA MET A 79 15.58 17.99 14.48
C MET A 79 16.42 17.62 13.25
N HIS A 80 15.81 17.52 12.06
CA HIS A 80 16.55 17.22 10.83
C HIS A 80 17.56 18.32 10.48
N PHE A 81 17.22 19.59 10.71
CA PHE A 81 18.13 20.69 10.49
C PHE A 81 19.32 20.65 11.46
N ALA A 82 19.07 20.41 12.75
CA ALA A 82 20.13 20.25 13.74
C ALA A 82 21.06 19.06 13.39
N ALA A 83 20.50 17.93 12.97
CA ALA A 83 21.27 16.78 12.52
C ALA A 83 22.14 17.11 11.31
N LEU A 84 21.59 17.80 10.32
CA LEU A 84 22.33 18.24 9.13
C LEU A 84 23.48 19.20 9.50
N CYS A 85 23.24 20.12 10.42
CA CYS A 85 24.25 21.06 10.93
C CYS A 85 25.37 20.38 11.72
N THR A 86 25.07 19.28 12.41
CA THR A 86 26.03 18.51 13.24
C THR A 86 26.65 17.33 12.54
N GLY A 87 26.30 17.09 11.26
CA GLY A 87 26.84 15.98 10.47
C GLY A 87 26.31 14.60 10.90
N ARG A 88 25.14 14.55 11.54
CA ARG A 88 24.48 13.29 11.91
C ARG A 88 23.44 12.91 10.87
N ARG A 89 23.37 11.64 10.50
CA ARG A 89 22.30 11.15 9.63
C ARG A 89 21.00 11.07 10.41
N SER A 90 19.90 11.53 9.81
CA SER A 90 18.59 11.56 10.46
C SER A 90 17.55 10.77 9.68
N TYR A 91 16.62 10.17 10.39
CA TYR A 91 15.55 9.35 9.82
C TYR A 91 14.19 9.93 10.17
N TYR A 92 13.28 9.96 9.19
CA TYR A 92 11.86 10.21 9.38
C TYR A 92 11.10 8.90 9.12
N THR A 93 10.48 8.32 10.15
CA THR A 93 9.74 7.08 10.00
C THR A 93 8.24 7.28 10.09
N ALA A 94 7.49 6.53 9.27
CA ALA A 94 6.05 6.56 9.27
C ALA A 94 5.45 5.15 9.04
N PRO A 95 4.17 4.94 9.44
CA PRO A 95 3.59 3.59 9.40
C PRO A 95 3.25 3.07 8.01
N ILE A 96 3.11 3.93 7.02
CA ILE A 96 2.69 3.53 5.67
C ILE A 96 3.50 4.27 4.59
N LYS A 97 3.77 3.59 3.49
CA LYS A 97 4.51 4.13 2.34
C LYS A 97 3.96 5.47 1.83
N ALA A 98 2.63 5.63 1.79
CA ALA A 98 2.03 6.87 1.31
C ALA A 98 2.43 8.09 2.15
N LEU A 99 2.47 7.93 3.49
CA LEU A 99 2.91 8.99 4.41
C LEU A 99 4.42 9.25 4.27
N VAL A 100 5.22 8.18 4.14
CA VAL A 100 6.66 8.32 3.87
C VAL A 100 6.90 9.14 2.61
N SER A 101 6.18 8.84 1.52
CA SER A 101 6.31 9.56 0.26
C SER A 101 5.87 11.03 0.36
N GLU A 102 4.76 11.32 1.05
CA GLU A 102 4.32 12.69 1.29
C GLU A 102 5.41 13.48 2.04
N LYS A 103 5.92 12.91 3.13
CA LYS A 103 6.96 13.56 3.94
C LYS A 103 8.29 13.70 3.20
N PHE A 104 8.63 12.73 2.38
CA PHE A 104 9.80 12.82 1.51
C PHE A 104 9.75 14.08 0.62
N PHE A 105 8.63 14.31 -0.08
CA PHE A 105 8.49 15.50 -0.91
C PHE A 105 8.42 16.80 -0.10
N ASP A 106 7.73 16.79 1.05
CA ASP A 106 7.71 17.92 1.98
C ASP A 106 9.15 18.29 2.41
N LEU A 107 9.98 17.29 2.74
CA LEU A 107 11.36 17.52 3.17
C LEU A 107 12.27 17.91 2.00
N VAL A 108 12.05 17.38 0.80
CA VAL A 108 12.77 17.79 -0.42
C VAL A 108 12.55 19.28 -0.73
N GLU A 109 11.30 19.76 -0.58
CA GLU A 109 10.98 21.19 -0.75
C GLU A 109 11.74 22.07 0.24
N VAL A 110 11.89 21.61 1.49
CA VAL A 110 12.53 22.38 2.57
C VAL A 110 14.05 22.27 2.56
N PHE A 111 14.59 21.06 2.38
CA PHE A 111 16.02 20.78 2.52
C PHE A 111 16.78 20.67 1.19
N GLY A 112 16.06 20.58 0.09
CA GLY A 112 16.65 20.33 -1.22
C GLY A 112 16.84 18.84 -1.52
N ARG A 113 16.88 18.53 -2.81
CA ARG A 113 16.90 17.16 -3.35
C ARG A 113 18.12 16.35 -2.90
N ASP A 114 19.28 16.99 -2.81
CA ASP A 114 20.54 16.31 -2.51
C ASP A 114 20.64 15.87 -1.03
N ASN A 115 19.85 16.48 -0.16
CA ASN A 115 19.87 16.24 1.27
C ASN A 115 18.81 15.20 1.74
N VAL A 116 17.91 14.77 0.87
CA VAL A 116 16.79 13.90 1.28
C VAL A 116 16.75 12.65 0.43
N GLY A 117 16.59 11.51 1.09
CA GLY A 117 16.42 10.20 0.49
C GLY A 117 15.15 9.50 0.96
N MET A 118 14.74 8.47 0.24
CA MET A 118 13.60 7.63 0.62
C MET A 118 13.94 6.17 0.44
N ILE A 119 13.64 5.36 1.48
CA ILE A 119 13.81 3.90 1.45
C ILE A 119 12.49 3.25 1.87
N THR A 120 11.89 2.48 0.97
CA THR A 120 10.73 1.65 1.23
C THR A 120 10.98 0.24 0.70
N GLY A 121 10.10 -0.73 0.97
CA GLY A 121 10.32 -2.13 0.56
C GLY A 121 10.50 -2.34 -0.95
N ASP A 122 10.12 -1.36 -1.78
CA ASP A 122 10.11 -1.45 -3.24
C ASP A 122 10.74 -0.23 -3.93
N THR A 123 11.19 0.78 -3.17
CA THR A 123 11.69 2.03 -3.74
C THR A 123 12.89 2.53 -2.94
N HIS A 124 13.99 2.80 -3.62
CA HIS A 124 15.21 3.39 -3.07
C HIS A 124 15.54 4.63 -3.90
N ILE A 125 15.46 5.80 -3.29
CA ILE A 125 15.78 7.10 -3.91
C ILE A 125 16.81 7.79 -3.02
N ASN A 126 17.97 8.13 -3.54
CA ASN A 126 19.04 8.83 -2.83
C ASN A 126 19.31 8.22 -1.42
N ALA A 127 19.55 6.91 -1.37
CA ALA A 127 19.66 6.15 -0.12
C ALA A 127 20.82 6.59 0.79
N ASP A 128 21.80 7.31 0.24
CA ASP A 128 22.96 7.82 0.98
C ASP A 128 22.76 9.25 1.51
N ALA A 129 21.60 9.84 1.32
CA ALA A 129 21.30 11.19 1.77
C ALA A 129 21.39 11.32 3.31
N PRO A 130 21.69 12.54 3.81
CA PRO A 130 21.73 12.79 5.26
C PRO A 130 20.38 12.70 5.97
N ILE A 131 19.27 12.89 5.25
CA ILE A 131 17.91 12.77 5.79
C ILE A 131 17.20 11.64 5.03
N ILE A 132 16.81 10.58 5.72
CA ILE A 132 16.16 9.40 5.12
C ILE A 132 14.71 9.30 5.58
N CYS A 133 13.79 9.28 4.63
CA CYS A 133 12.39 8.95 4.86
C CYS A 133 12.16 7.44 4.64
N CYS A 134 11.63 6.72 5.62
CA CYS A 134 11.40 5.29 5.49
C CYS A 134 10.20 4.81 6.30
N THR A 135 9.73 3.58 6.05
CA THR A 135 8.77 2.95 6.97
C THR A 135 9.48 2.46 8.23
N ALA A 136 8.73 2.32 9.33
CA ALA A 136 9.29 1.89 10.61
C ALA A 136 9.99 0.53 10.50
N GLU A 137 9.46 -0.39 9.70
CA GLU A 137 10.05 -1.72 9.47
C GLU A 137 11.43 -1.64 8.80
N ILE A 138 11.64 -0.69 7.90
CA ILE A 138 12.94 -0.50 7.24
C ILE A 138 14.01 -0.09 8.26
N LEU A 139 13.70 0.91 9.10
CA LEU A 139 14.62 1.32 10.16
C LEU A 139 14.85 0.19 11.18
N ALA A 140 13.80 -0.51 11.60
CA ALA A 140 13.91 -1.64 12.51
C ALA A 140 14.80 -2.75 11.95
N ASN A 141 14.63 -3.13 10.69
CA ASN A 141 15.47 -4.13 10.04
C ASN A 141 16.93 -3.65 9.88
N GLN A 142 17.18 -2.38 9.62
CA GLN A 142 18.52 -1.81 9.62
C GLN A 142 19.13 -1.87 11.01
N ALA A 143 18.39 -1.48 12.05
CA ALA A 143 18.81 -1.52 13.43
C ALA A 143 19.19 -2.94 13.88
N LEU A 144 18.41 -3.95 13.51
CA LEU A 144 18.73 -5.37 13.75
C LEU A 144 19.98 -5.85 12.98
N ARG A 145 20.17 -5.38 11.76
CA ARG A 145 21.30 -5.79 10.90
C ARG A 145 22.64 -5.19 11.31
N GLU A 146 22.63 -3.93 11.75
CA GLU A 146 23.83 -3.13 11.99
C GLU A 146 24.09 -2.88 13.47
N GLY A 147 23.04 -2.97 14.32
CA GLY A 147 23.12 -2.72 15.76
C GLY A 147 23.70 -1.33 16.06
N ARG A 148 24.58 -1.26 17.03
CA ARG A 148 25.27 0.00 17.41
C ARG A 148 26.16 0.61 16.30
N ARG A 149 26.40 -0.13 15.20
CA ARG A 149 27.20 0.38 14.07
C ARG A 149 26.34 1.12 13.04
N ALA A 150 25.02 1.09 13.21
CA ALA A 150 24.10 1.77 12.31
C ALA A 150 24.37 3.28 12.29
N ASP A 151 24.50 3.84 11.10
CA ASP A 151 24.66 5.27 10.90
C ASP A 151 23.29 5.98 11.05
N VAL A 152 22.80 6.03 12.30
CA VAL A 152 21.52 6.60 12.70
C VAL A 152 21.76 7.57 13.86
N GLY A 153 21.92 8.84 13.56
CA GLY A 153 22.18 9.87 14.59
C GLY A 153 20.93 10.33 15.30
N CYS A 154 19.79 10.46 14.59
CA CYS A 154 18.51 10.80 15.19
C CYS A 154 17.33 10.29 14.35
N VAL A 155 16.19 10.06 15.03
CA VAL A 155 14.96 9.50 14.43
C VAL A 155 13.73 10.27 14.85
N ALA A 156 13.00 10.82 13.89
CA ALA A 156 11.64 11.34 14.08
C ALA A 156 10.64 10.20 13.75
N MET A 157 9.98 9.65 14.77
CA MET A 157 8.97 8.59 14.63
C MET A 157 7.57 9.20 14.59
N ASP A 158 6.99 9.30 13.40
CA ASP A 158 5.62 9.79 13.25
C ASP A 158 4.59 8.67 13.48
N GLU A 159 3.42 9.09 13.96
CA GLU A 159 2.31 8.19 14.33
C GLU A 159 2.77 7.06 15.29
N PHE A 160 3.56 7.40 16.29
CA PHE A 160 4.15 6.46 17.24
C PHE A 160 3.12 5.56 17.96
N HIS A 161 1.85 5.92 17.96
CA HIS A 161 0.78 5.06 18.50
C HIS A 161 0.66 3.69 17.79
N TYR A 162 1.25 3.52 16.60
CA TYR A 162 1.35 2.21 15.94
C TYR A 162 2.24 1.22 16.68
N SER A 163 3.07 1.65 17.65
CA SER A 163 3.78 0.73 18.53
C SER A 163 2.84 -0.20 19.32
N GLY A 164 1.57 0.19 19.48
CA GLY A 164 0.50 -0.65 20.05
C GLY A 164 -0.22 -1.57 19.06
N ASP A 165 0.24 -1.65 17.81
CA ASP A 165 -0.30 -2.60 16.83
C ASP A 165 0.25 -4.01 17.08
N SER A 166 -0.62 -5.03 17.14
CA SER A 166 -0.23 -6.41 17.47
C SER A 166 0.69 -7.05 16.44
N GLU A 167 0.61 -6.63 15.17
CA GLU A 167 1.39 -7.23 14.09
C GLU A 167 2.65 -6.42 13.77
N ARG A 168 2.58 -5.09 13.89
CA ARG A 168 3.62 -4.17 13.42
C ARG A 168 4.31 -3.39 14.52
N GLY A 169 3.80 -3.43 15.76
CA GLY A 169 4.31 -2.63 16.90
C GLY A 169 5.79 -2.82 17.18
N TRP A 170 6.32 -4.00 16.93
CA TRP A 170 7.73 -4.32 17.07
C TRP A 170 8.66 -3.36 16.31
N ALA A 171 8.23 -2.88 15.14
CA ALA A 171 9.03 -2.00 14.30
C ALA A 171 9.28 -0.62 14.93
N TRP A 172 8.43 -0.18 15.85
CA TRP A 172 8.65 1.03 16.66
C TRP A 172 9.48 0.77 17.90
N GLN A 173 9.38 -0.45 18.51
CA GLN A 173 10.17 -0.79 19.68
C GLN A 173 11.64 -1.10 19.35
N VAL A 174 11.88 -1.88 18.29
CA VAL A 174 13.23 -2.36 17.96
C VAL A 174 14.28 -1.24 17.88
N PRO A 175 14.08 -0.13 17.15
CA PRO A 175 15.08 0.94 17.12
C PRO A 175 15.35 1.55 18.50
N LEU A 176 14.33 1.71 19.35
CA LEU A 176 14.48 2.22 20.70
C LEU A 176 15.36 1.30 21.57
N LEU A 177 15.27 -0.02 21.34
CA LEU A 177 15.98 -1.04 22.11
C LEU A 177 17.40 -1.32 21.59
N THR A 178 17.65 -1.10 20.30
CA THR A 178 18.92 -1.53 19.64
C THR A 178 19.84 -0.37 19.26
N LEU A 179 19.35 0.88 19.30
CA LEU A 179 20.12 2.07 18.93
C LEU A 179 20.29 3.04 20.12
N PRO A 180 21.06 2.69 21.15
CA PRO A 180 21.17 3.49 22.37
C PRO A 180 21.88 4.84 22.17
N ASP A 181 22.65 5.00 21.11
CA ASP A 181 23.40 6.24 20.80
C ASP A 181 22.58 7.19 19.87
N THR A 182 21.30 6.85 19.62
CA THR A 182 20.41 7.60 18.72
C THR A 182 19.45 8.48 19.51
N GLN A 183 19.28 9.74 19.08
CA GLN A 183 18.29 10.66 19.63
C GLN A 183 16.92 10.42 19.01
N PHE A 184 15.85 10.36 19.83
CA PHE A 184 14.48 10.08 19.37
C PHE A 184 13.52 11.24 19.59
N LEU A 185 12.70 11.51 18.56
CA LEU A 185 11.51 12.33 18.63
C LEU A 185 10.28 11.46 18.33
N LEU A 186 9.47 11.15 19.35
CA LEU A 186 8.29 10.31 19.22
C LEU A 186 7.03 11.18 19.09
N MET A 187 6.36 11.13 17.95
CA MET A 187 5.24 12.01 17.63
C MET A 187 3.93 11.25 17.47
N SER A 188 2.88 11.72 18.17
CA SER A 188 1.49 11.28 17.92
C SER A 188 0.50 12.23 18.56
N ALA A 189 -0.77 12.13 18.16
CA ALA A 189 -1.86 12.92 18.76
C ALA A 189 -2.67 12.13 19.82
N THR A 190 -2.40 10.83 20.01
CA THR A 190 -3.26 9.92 20.76
C THR A 190 -2.50 8.85 21.54
N LEU A 191 -1.38 9.21 22.18
CA LEU A 191 -0.55 8.22 22.93
C LEU A 191 -1.17 7.77 24.25
N GLY A 192 -2.00 8.59 24.86
CA GLY A 192 -2.45 8.35 26.24
C GLY A 192 -1.31 8.61 27.24
N ASN A 193 -1.22 7.82 28.31
CA ASN A 193 -0.11 7.90 29.26
C ASN A 193 1.15 7.28 28.63
N VAL A 194 2.27 8.01 28.67
CA VAL A 194 3.56 7.63 28.07
C VAL A 194 4.68 7.48 29.08
N ASP A 195 4.42 7.62 30.39
CA ASP A 195 5.45 7.61 31.43
C ASP A 195 6.35 6.36 31.35
N ALA A 196 5.74 5.19 31.19
CA ALA A 196 6.49 3.94 31.07
C ALA A 196 7.39 3.84 29.82
N ILE A 197 7.05 4.58 28.76
CA ILE A 197 7.87 4.65 27.53
C ILE A 197 9.05 5.61 27.76
N ALA A 198 8.78 6.76 28.42
CA ALA A 198 9.81 7.71 28.79
C ALA A 198 10.82 7.10 29.73
N ASP A 199 10.36 6.54 30.87
CA ASP A 199 11.24 5.87 31.86
C ASP A 199 12.15 4.79 31.20
N LYS A 200 11.56 3.97 30.30
CA LYS A 200 12.33 2.91 29.63
C LYS A 200 13.36 3.49 28.65
N LEU A 201 13.02 4.56 27.93
CA LEU A 201 13.95 5.19 26.99
C LEU A 201 15.10 5.86 27.72
N GLU A 202 14.84 6.54 28.85
CA GLU A 202 15.87 7.09 29.75
C GLU A 202 16.82 6.00 30.27
N ASP A 203 16.25 4.93 30.81
CA ASP A 203 17.02 3.79 31.33
C ASP A 203 17.98 3.16 30.29
N MET A 204 17.57 3.16 29.02
CA MET A 204 18.34 2.49 27.95
C MET A 204 19.40 3.39 27.33
N THR A 205 19.17 4.68 27.26
CA THR A 205 20.03 5.63 26.55
C THR A 205 20.87 6.51 27.50
N ASP A 206 20.58 6.51 28.81
CA ASP A 206 21.17 7.40 29.81
C ASP A 206 21.03 8.88 29.40
N THR A 207 19.89 9.23 28.77
CA THR A 207 19.56 10.56 28.23
C THR A 207 18.15 10.94 28.69
N ASP A 208 17.96 12.19 29.10
CA ASP A 208 16.67 12.70 29.58
C ASP A 208 15.59 12.64 28.48
N VAL A 209 14.33 12.43 28.89
CA VAL A 209 13.17 12.38 27.98
C VAL A 209 12.13 13.41 28.37
N ASP A 210 11.93 14.42 27.54
CA ASP A 210 10.92 15.45 27.74
C ASP A 210 9.58 15.07 27.11
N VAL A 211 8.51 15.12 27.93
CA VAL A 211 7.15 14.79 27.51
C VAL A 211 6.31 16.05 27.35
N ILE A 212 6.03 16.42 26.12
CA ILE A 212 5.23 17.61 25.78
C ILE A 212 3.82 17.18 25.36
N ALA A 213 2.86 17.37 26.26
CA ALA A 213 1.46 16.98 26.06
C ALA A 213 0.47 18.17 26.12
N ASP A 214 0.83 19.25 26.79
CA ASP A 214 -0.05 20.40 27.07
C ASP A 214 -0.06 21.41 25.91
N ALA A 215 -0.56 21.00 24.74
CA ALA A 215 -0.76 21.91 23.62
C ALA A 215 -2.26 22.13 23.36
N PRO A 216 -2.74 23.37 23.28
CA PRO A 216 -4.12 23.64 22.93
C PRO A 216 -4.38 23.22 21.46
N ARG A 217 -5.57 22.67 21.21
CA ARG A 217 -5.99 22.40 19.84
C ARG A 217 -6.20 23.74 19.10
N PRO A 218 -5.54 23.94 17.93
CA PRO A 218 -5.63 25.20 17.18
C PRO A 218 -7.04 25.58 16.75
N VAL A 219 -7.82 24.59 16.31
CA VAL A 219 -9.20 24.75 15.85
C VAL A 219 -10.10 23.88 16.74
N PRO A 220 -10.94 24.48 17.62
CA PRO A 220 -11.84 23.72 18.46
C PRO A 220 -12.85 22.93 17.64
N LEU A 221 -13.34 21.80 18.19
CA LEU A 221 -14.33 20.95 17.53
C LEU A 221 -15.71 21.14 18.14
N THR A 222 -16.71 21.20 17.25
CA THR A 222 -18.12 21.07 17.60
C THR A 222 -18.61 19.70 17.20
N TYR A 223 -19.53 19.13 18.00
CA TYR A 223 -20.00 17.77 17.83
C TYR A 223 -21.51 17.73 17.68
N GLU A 224 -21.99 17.02 16.66
CA GLU A 224 -23.42 16.88 16.37
C GLU A 224 -23.79 15.40 16.13
N TYR A 225 -24.87 14.91 16.78
CA TYR A 225 -25.45 13.59 16.47
C TYR A 225 -26.73 13.80 15.69
N THR A 226 -26.79 13.23 14.46
CA THR A 226 -27.91 13.49 13.55
C THR A 226 -28.81 12.27 13.32
N LEU A 227 -30.10 12.54 13.19
CA LEU A 227 -31.14 11.59 12.75
C LEU A 227 -31.56 11.86 11.30
N ASP A 228 -30.92 12.79 10.63
CA ASP A 228 -31.15 13.06 9.21
C ASP A 228 -30.38 12.04 8.35
N PRO A 229 -30.86 11.71 7.16
CA PRO A 229 -30.11 10.91 6.20
C PRO A 229 -28.81 11.60 5.78
N LEU A 230 -27.81 10.78 5.46
CA LEU A 230 -26.46 11.24 5.11
C LEU A 230 -26.46 12.30 4.00
N GLU A 231 -27.20 12.08 2.92
CA GLU A 231 -27.29 13.04 1.81
C GLU A 231 -27.79 14.41 2.26
N LYS A 232 -28.77 14.43 3.17
CA LYS A 232 -29.31 15.67 3.73
C LYS A 232 -28.30 16.33 4.66
N THR A 233 -27.59 15.57 5.48
CA THR A 233 -26.53 16.08 6.36
C THR A 233 -25.44 16.75 5.53
N VAL A 234 -24.95 16.09 4.49
CA VAL A 234 -23.91 16.62 3.60
C VAL A 234 -24.43 17.86 2.83
N GLU A 235 -25.67 17.83 2.34
CA GLU A 235 -26.29 18.99 1.66
C GLU A 235 -26.39 20.21 2.59
N LEU A 236 -26.79 20.00 3.84
CA LEU A 236 -26.90 21.07 4.83
C LEU A 236 -25.53 21.67 5.17
N ALA A 237 -24.51 20.84 5.40
CA ALA A 237 -23.15 21.28 5.65
C ALA A 237 -22.59 22.05 4.45
N PHE A 238 -22.81 21.55 3.23
CA PHE A 238 -22.40 22.26 2.00
C PHE A 238 -23.07 23.64 1.89
N ARG A 239 -24.38 23.74 2.14
CA ARG A 239 -25.11 25.02 2.09
C ARG A 239 -24.66 26.02 3.13
N LYS A 240 -24.19 25.57 4.28
CA LYS A 240 -23.63 26.42 5.34
C LYS A 240 -22.19 26.87 5.06
N GLY A 241 -21.53 26.27 4.07
CA GLY A 241 -20.13 26.53 3.77
C GLY A 241 -19.15 25.73 4.65
N GLU A 242 -19.63 24.70 5.35
CA GLU A 242 -18.87 23.81 6.24
C GLU A 242 -18.08 22.75 5.41
N THR A 243 -17.36 23.20 4.39
CA THR A 243 -16.62 22.37 3.41
C THR A 243 -15.12 22.67 3.46
N PRO A 244 -14.26 21.72 3.07
CA PRO A 244 -14.52 20.33 2.59
C PRO A 244 -15.09 19.40 3.66
N ILE A 245 -15.94 18.47 3.22
CA ILE A 245 -16.59 17.47 4.07
C ILE A 245 -15.95 16.10 3.83
N TYR A 246 -15.44 15.46 4.86
CA TYR A 246 -14.96 14.10 4.83
C TYR A 246 -16.02 13.14 5.38
N VAL A 247 -16.59 12.29 4.51
CA VAL A 247 -17.57 11.26 4.89
C VAL A 247 -16.84 9.95 5.13
N VAL A 248 -16.82 9.51 6.39
CA VAL A 248 -16.04 8.35 6.84
C VAL A 248 -16.89 7.10 6.85
N HIS A 249 -16.45 6.11 6.08
CA HIS A 249 -17.01 4.77 6.03
C HIS A 249 -16.02 3.74 6.57
N PHE A 250 -16.52 2.57 6.94
CA PHE A 250 -15.71 1.44 7.40
C PHE A 250 -15.67 0.28 6.39
N SER A 251 -16.09 0.54 5.14
CA SER A 251 -15.90 -0.34 4.00
C SER A 251 -15.73 0.47 2.71
N GLN A 252 -14.96 -0.09 1.77
CA GLN A 252 -14.69 0.53 0.46
C GLN A 252 -15.96 0.64 -0.38
N ASP A 253 -16.81 -0.39 -0.37
CA ASP A 253 -18.06 -0.42 -1.11
C ASP A 253 -19.02 0.67 -0.63
N ALA A 254 -19.20 0.82 0.70
CA ALA A 254 -20.04 1.87 1.25
C ALA A 254 -19.54 3.28 0.90
N ALA A 255 -18.22 3.48 0.88
CA ALA A 255 -17.64 4.76 0.48
C ALA A 255 -17.94 5.08 -1.00
N LEU A 256 -17.82 4.10 -1.89
CA LEU A 256 -18.12 4.27 -3.31
C LEU A 256 -19.63 4.47 -3.56
N ASP A 257 -20.49 3.69 -2.95
CA ASP A 257 -21.94 3.80 -3.11
C ASP A 257 -22.43 5.18 -2.63
N THR A 258 -21.90 5.66 -1.50
CA THR A 258 -22.19 7.03 -1.04
C THR A 258 -21.66 8.10 -1.98
N ALA A 259 -20.43 7.96 -2.49
CA ALA A 259 -19.89 8.92 -3.45
C ALA A 259 -20.75 9.00 -4.73
N GLN A 260 -21.24 7.86 -5.22
CA GLN A 260 -22.15 7.82 -6.38
C GLN A 260 -23.51 8.46 -6.08
N SER A 261 -24.07 8.24 -4.88
CA SER A 261 -25.30 8.90 -4.43
C SER A 261 -25.13 10.41 -4.38
N LEU A 262 -24.07 10.88 -3.72
CA LEU A 262 -23.79 12.31 -3.54
C LEU A 262 -23.46 13.03 -4.87
N ALA A 263 -22.91 12.34 -5.86
CA ALA A 263 -22.65 12.91 -7.19
C ALA A 263 -23.91 13.47 -7.86
N SER A 264 -25.10 12.98 -7.49
CA SER A 264 -26.39 13.45 -8.00
C SER A 264 -26.99 14.62 -7.22
N THR A 265 -26.47 14.95 -6.03
CA THR A 265 -27.08 15.94 -5.11
C THR A 265 -26.64 17.39 -5.35
N GLY A 266 -25.66 17.62 -6.23
CA GLY A 266 -25.21 18.97 -6.58
C GLY A 266 -24.37 19.66 -5.52
N VAL A 267 -23.48 18.93 -4.86
CA VAL A 267 -22.56 19.38 -3.79
C VAL A 267 -21.34 20.16 -4.29
N SER A 268 -21.40 20.75 -5.48
CA SER A 268 -20.31 21.58 -6.03
C SER A 268 -20.85 22.74 -6.86
N SER A 269 -20.16 23.87 -6.85
CA SER A 269 -20.48 25.00 -7.70
C SER A 269 -20.09 24.74 -9.17
N LYS A 270 -20.59 25.57 -10.08
CA LYS A 270 -20.22 25.48 -11.51
C LYS A 270 -18.74 25.79 -11.71
N GLU A 271 -18.23 26.75 -10.97
CA GLU A 271 -16.83 27.21 -10.99
C GLU A 271 -15.90 26.10 -10.51
N GLN A 272 -16.24 25.43 -9.40
CA GLN A 272 -15.48 24.27 -8.90
C GLN A 272 -15.43 23.13 -9.91
N ARG A 273 -16.58 22.78 -10.51
CA ARG A 273 -16.63 21.74 -11.54
C ARG A 273 -15.77 22.06 -12.76
N GLN A 274 -15.72 23.34 -13.15
CA GLN A 274 -14.89 23.79 -14.27
C GLN A 274 -13.40 23.72 -13.90
N ALA A 275 -13.02 24.16 -12.70
CA ALA A 275 -11.64 24.08 -12.19
C ALA A 275 -11.16 22.62 -12.10
N ILE A 276 -12.00 21.72 -11.57
CA ILE A 276 -11.67 20.27 -11.52
C ILE A 276 -11.51 19.73 -12.95
N ALA A 277 -12.42 20.05 -13.88
CA ALA A 277 -12.33 19.57 -15.25
C ALA A 277 -11.03 20.01 -15.95
N GLU A 278 -10.55 21.22 -15.67
CA GLU A 278 -9.26 21.69 -16.19
C GLU A 278 -8.08 20.99 -15.49
N ALA A 279 -8.14 20.83 -14.15
CA ALA A 279 -7.08 20.16 -13.38
C ALA A 279 -6.88 18.69 -13.80
N ILE A 280 -7.95 17.98 -14.19
CA ILE A 280 -7.85 16.55 -14.61
C ILE A 280 -7.72 16.36 -16.12
N LYS A 281 -7.57 17.43 -16.91
CA LYS A 281 -7.63 17.39 -18.39
C LYS A 281 -6.55 16.51 -19.02
N GLY A 282 -5.37 16.42 -18.41
CA GLY A 282 -4.26 15.61 -18.89
C GLY A 282 -4.18 14.21 -18.26
N VAL A 283 -5.04 13.93 -17.28
CA VAL A 283 -4.97 12.67 -16.55
C VAL A 283 -5.61 11.54 -17.36
N LYS A 284 -4.85 10.46 -17.59
CA LYS A 284 -5.34 9.26 -18.28
C LYS A 284 -6.06 8.34 -17.26
N PHE A 285 -7.37 8.22 -17.40
CA PHE A 285 -8.20 7.28 -16.64
C PHE A 285 -8.38 5.98 -17.44
N THR A 286 -7.35 5.16 -17.48
CA THR A 286 -7.30 3.96 -18.34
C THR A 286 -8.12 2.80 -17.80
N THR A 287 -8.24 2.67 -16.46
CA THR A 287 -8.91 1.54 -15.83
C THR A 287 -10.43 1.77 -15.70
N ALA A 288 -11.16 0.68 -15.45
CA ALA A 288 -12.62 0.74 -15.24
C ALA A 288 -12.96 1.58 -14.00
N PHE A 289 -12.21 1.45 -12.89
CA PHE A 289 -12.39 2.30 -11.72
C PHE A 289 -12.01 3.76 -12.02
N GLY A 290 -10.92 3.98 -12.76
CA GLY A 290 -10.51 5.31 -13.19
C GLY A 290 -11.63 6.07 -13.90
N LYS A 291 -12.40 5.42 -14.79
CA LYS A 291 -13.57 6.01 -15.46
C LYS A 291 -14.70 6.37 -14.48
N ILE A 292 -14.90 5.58 -13.43
CA ILE A 292 -15.86 5.90 -12.36
C ILE A 292 -15.37 7.12 -11.58
N LEU A 293 -14.11 7.11 -11.15
CA LEU A 293 -13.48 8.20 -10.44
C LEU A 293 -13.56 9.52 -11.23
N GLN A 294 -13.23 9.50 -12.52
CA GLN A 294 -13.34 10.69 -13.38
C GLN A 294 -14.75 11.31 -13.36
N ARG A 295 -15.78 10.46 -13.39
CA ARG A 295 -17.18 10.94 -13.32
C ARG A 295 -17.49 11.57 -11.96
N LEU A 296 -17.05 10.96 -10.88
CA LEU A 296 -17.24 11.48 -9.52
C LEU A 296 -16.52 12.81 -9.33
N LEU A 297 -15.25 12.90 -9.71
CA LEU A 297 -14.46 14.14 -9.61
C LEU A 297 -15.13 15.31 -10.36
N ARG A 298 -15.63 15.08 -11.57
CA ARG A 298 -16.36 16.11 -12.35
C ARG A 298 -17.61 16.64 -11.65
N THR A 299 -18.12 15.94 -10.64
CA THR A 299 -19.26 16.42 -9.81
C THR A 299 -18.81 17.06 -8.50
N GLY A 300 -17.50 17.13 -8.23
CA GLY A 300 -16.93 17.65 -7.00
C GLY A 300 -16.90 16.66 -5.84
N VAL A 301 -17.08 15.37 -6.14
CA VAL A 301 -17.03 14.30 -5.14
C VAL A 301 -15.75 13.49 -5.33
N GLY A 302 -14.90 13.47 -4.33
CA GLY A 302 -13.73 12.60 -4.25
C GLY A 302 -14.07 11.27 -3.59
N ILE A 303 -13.30 10.24 -3.92
CA ILE A 303 -13.30 8.97 -3.19
C ILE A 303 -11.87 8.58 -2.84
N HIS A 304 -11.67 8.04 -1.62
CA HIS A 304 -10.34 7.67 -1.16
C HIS A 304 -10.37 6.43 -0.27
N HIS A 305 -9.71 5.36 -0.67
CA HIS A 305 -9.54 4.13 0.13
C HIS A 305 -8.33 3.31 -0.35
N ALA A 306 -7.87 2.37 0.47
CA ALA A 306 -6.68 1.55 0.21
C ALA A 306 -6.79 0.63 -1.04
N GLY A 307 -8.02 0.35 -1.51
CA GLY A 307 -8.25 -0.46 -2.71
C GLY A 307 -8.08 0.29 -4.03
N MET A 308 -7.80 1.60 -4.00
CA MET A 308 -7.52 2.40 -5.19
C MET A 308 -6.05 2.30 -5.61
N LEU A 309 -5.79 2.47 -6.90
CA LEU A 309 -4.40 2.62 -7.37
C LEU A 309 -3.75 3.87 -6.73
N PRO A 310 -2.46 3.81 -6.39
CA PRO A 310 -1.73 4.92 -5.76
C PRO A 310 -1.88 6.24 -6.51
N ARG A 311 -1.71 6.24 -7.85
CA ARG A 311 -1.88 7.42 -8.71
C ARG A 311 -3.25 8.10 -8.58
N TYR A 312 -4.32 7.34 -8.41
CA TYR A 312 -5.68 7.89 -8.25
C TYR A 312 -5.92 8.44 -6.85
N ARG A 313 -5.35 7.78 -5.81
CA ARG A 313 -5.40 8.33 -4.44
C ARG A 313 -4.72 9.68 -4.39
N ARG A 314 -3.51 9.76 -4.95
CA ARG A 314 -2.72 10.99 -5.01
C ARG A 314 -3.44 12.11 -5.77
N LEU A 315 -4.07 11.80 -6.91
CA LEU A 315 -4.88 12.78 -7.64
C LEU A 315 -6.00 13.36 -6.75
N VAL A 316 -6.71 12.51 -6.00
CA VAL A 316 -7.77 12.97 -5.08
C VAL A 316 -7.19 13.85 -3.98
N GLU A 317 -6.05 13.47 -3.42
CA GLU A 317 -5.34 14.23 -2.39
C GLU A 317 -4.93 15.62 -2.89
N GLN A 318 -4.31 15.70 -4.05
CA GLN A 318 -3.90 16.97 -4.67
C GLN A 318 -5.09 17.88 -4.98
N LEU A 319 -6.18 17.35 -5.55
CA LEU A 319 -7.38 18.12 -5.78
C LEU A 319 -8.03 18.61 -4.47
N ALA A 320 -7.93 17.82 -3.41
CA ALA A 320 -8.43 18.18 -2.09
C ALA A 320 -7.55 19.27 -1.44
N GLN A 321 -6.22 19.15 -1.53
CA GLN A 321 -5.26 20.17 -1.06
C GLN A 321 -5.47 21.51 -1.77
N GLN A 322 -5.80 21.49 -3.05
CA GLN A 322 -6.16 22.68 -3.83
C GLN A 322 -7.56 23.25 -3.48
N GLY A 323 -8.30 22.61 -2.54
CA GLY A 323 -9.65 23.05 -2.16
C GLY A 323 -10.73 22.82 -3.23
N LEU A 324 -10.46 22.00 -4.24
CA LEU A 324 -11.37 21.75 -5.36
C LEU A 324 -12.47 20.75 -5.03
N LEU A 325 -12.24 19.85 -4.06
CA LEU A 325 -13.20 18.81 -3.68
C LEU A 325 -14.00 19.21 -2.44
N PRO A 326 -15.26 19.64 -2.57
CA PRO A 326 -16.10 19.96 -1.43
C PRO A 326 -16.54 18.76 -0.60
N VAL A 327 -16.53 17.56 -1.18
CA VAL A 327 -16.88 16.32 -0.49
C VAL A 327 -15.90 15.22 -0.86
N ILE A 328 -15.42 14.48 0.14
CA ILE A 328 -14.59 13.30 -0.03
C ILE A 328 -15.23 12.15 0.75
N CYS A 329 -15.55 11.06 0.07
CA CYS A 329 -15.99 9.82 0.70
C CYS A 329 -14.78 8.88 0.84
N GLY A 330 -14.54 8.34 2.03
CA GLY A 330 -13.40 7.46 2.21
C GLY A 330 -13.54 6.54 3.40
N THR A 331 -12.54 5.67 3.56
CA THR A 331 -12.45 4.81 4.74
C THR A 331 -11.64 5.49 5.83
N ASP A 332 -11.71 4.98 7.04
CA ASP A 332 -10.94 5.48 8.20
C ASP A 332 -9.42 5.57 7.93
N THR A 333 -8.91 4.87 6.91
CA THR A 333 -7.52 4.93 6.46
C THR A 333 -7.10 6.29 5.90
N LEU A 334 -8.01 7.12 5.37
CA LEU A 334 -7.73 8.52 5.05
C LEU A 334 -7.36 9.32 6.32
N GLY A 335 -7.79 8.82 7.49
CA GLY A 335 -7.42 9.37 8.80
C GLY A 335 -5.95 9.22 9.16
N VAL A 336 -5.15 8.45 8.44
CA VAL A 336 -3.74 8.21 8.74
C VAL A 336 -2.86 8.84 7.66
N GLY A 337 -2.16 9.90 8.03
CA GLY A 337 -1.01 10.39 7.29
C GLY A 337 -1.27 11.24 6.04
N ILE A 338 -2.48 11.73 5.78
CA ILE A 338 -2.73 12.58 4.62
C ILE A 338 -3.12 14.00 5.06
N ASN A 339 -2.38 14.97 4.57
CA ASN A 339 -2.64 16.40 4.85
C ASN A 339 -3.69 16.96 3.90
N VAL A 340 -4.95 16.52 4.07
CA VAL A 340 -6.10 17.07 3.35
C VAL A 340 -6.82 18.09 4.24
N PRO A 341 -7.02 19.32 3.80
CA PRO A 341 -7.71 20.33 4.58
C PRO A 341 -9.21 20.02 4.66
N ILE A 342 -9.67 19.51 5.80
CA ILE A 342 -11.05 19.10 6.07
C ILE A 342 -11.67 20.06 7.09
N HIS A 343 -12.83 20.66 6.76
CA HIS A 343 -13.62 21.44 7.70
C HIS A 343 -14.52 20.53 8.56
N SER A 344 -15.25 19.61 7.91
CA SER A 344 -16.25 18.76 8.56
C SER A 344 -15.96 17.29 8.39
N VAL A 345 -16.10 16.51 9.45
CA VAL A 345 -16.03 15.04 9.44
C VAL A 345 -17.41 14.48 9.71
N VAL A 346 -17.91 13.60 8.86
CA VAL A 346 -19.18 12.90 9.03
C VAL A 346 -18.92 11.40 9.18
N LEU A 347 -19.14 10.89 10.41
CA LEU A 347 -19.01 9.46 10.73
C LEU A 347 -20.33 8.74 10.41
N THR A 348 -20.34 7.84 9.45
CA THR A 348 -21.52 7.07 9.05
C THR A 348 -21.86 5.95 10.03
N ALA A 349 -20.93 5.58 10.90
CA ALA A 349 -21.12 4.61 11.96
C ALA A 349 -20.13 4.88 13.13
N LEU A 350 -20.45 4.38 14.32
CA LEU A 350 -19.52 4.33 15.47
C LEU A 350 -19.04 2.90 15.77
N THR A 351 -19.06 2.05 14.73
CA THR A 351 -18.63 0.64 14.78
C THR A 351 -17.82 0.28 13.57
N LYS A 352 -16.86 -0.62 13.76
CA LYS A 352 -16.05 -1.17 12.66
C LYS A 352 -15.80 -2.67 12.83
N PHE A 353 -15.47 -3.35 11.73
CA PHE A 353 -15.01 -4.73 11.75
C PHE A 353 -13.52 -4.80 12.10
N ASP A 354 -13.15 -5.63 13.08
CA ASP A 354 -11.77 -5.75 13.57
C ASP A 354 -10.98 -6.91 12.94
N GLY A 355 -11.53 -7.50 11.89
CA GLY A 355 -10.97 -8.71 11.25
C GLY A 355 -11.72 -9.98 11.65
N THR A 356 -12.30 -10.03 12.85
CA THR A 356 -13.05 -11.17 13.41
C THR A 356 -14.51 -10.85 13.66
N LYS A 357 -14.80 -9.66 14.23
CA LYS A 357 -16.16 -9.26 14.65
C LYS A 357 -16.39 -7.77 14.48
N MET A 358 -17.67 -7.40 14.45
CA MET A 358 -18.06 -5.99 14.58
C MET A 358 -17.88 -5.52 16.03
N ARG A 359 -17.26 -4.36 16.24
CA ARG A 359 -17.10 -3.71 17.54
C ARG A 359 -17.31 -2.21 17.46
N ARG A 360 -17.50 -1.58 18.59
CA ARG A 360 -17.51 -0.11 18.68
C ARG A 360 -16.10 0.44 18.47
N LEU A 361 -16.02 1.67 17.97
CA LEU A 361 -14.77 2.42 17.91
C LEU A 361 -14.16 2.56 19.31
N ARG A 362 -12.85 2.50 19.38
CA ARG A 362 -12.07 2.90 20.55
C ARG A 362 -11.95 4.41 20.60
N ALA A 363 -11.69 4.97 21.77
CA ALA A 363 -11.52 6.43 21.93
C ALA A 363 -10.39 6.97 21.03
N ARG A 364 -9.26 6.28 20.96
CA ARG A 364 -8.16 6.62 20.07
C ARG A 364 -8.59 6.71 18.60
N GLU A 365 -9.28 5.69 18.08
CA GLU A 365 -9.75 5.64 16.69
C GLU A 365 -10.72 6.80 16.41
N PHE A 366 -11.63 7.06 17.33
CA PHE A 366 -12.55 8.18 17.22
C PHE A 366 -11.83 9.53 17.17
N HIS A 367 -10.90 9.78 18.10
CA HIS A 367 -10.18 11.04 18.15
C HIS A 367 -9.25 11.26 16.96
N GLN A 368 -8.66 10.20 16.40
CA GLN A 368 -7.88 10.26 15.15
C GLN A 368 -8.73 10.71 13.96
N ILE A 369 -9.94 10.16 13.84
CA ILE A 369 -10.86 10.52 12.76
C ILE A 369 -11.42 11.91 12.98
N ALA A 370 -11.99 12.19 14.17
CA ALA A 370 -12.56 13.48 14.54
C ALA A 370 -11.51 14.60 14.49
N GLY A 371 -10.28 14.29 14.87
CA GLY A 371 -9.14 15.19 14.85
C GLY A 371 -8.79 15.79 13.48
N ARG A 372 -9.31 15.24 12.40
CA ARG A 372 -9.14 15.78 11.05
C ARG A 372 -10.01 17.01 10.77
N ALA A 373 -11.08 17.24 11.55
CA ALA A 373 -11.95 18.39 11.34
C ALA A 373 -11.29 19.69 11.80
N GLY A 374 -11.52 20.76 11.05
CA GLY A 374 -11.00 22.10 11.34
C GLY A 374 -9.63 22.38 10.73
N ARG A 375 -9.55 23.33 9.82
CA ARG A 375 -8.32 23.72 9.09
C ARG A 375 -7.62 24.85 9.82
N MET A 376 -6.41 24.59 10.27
CA MET A 376 -5.59 25.64 10.89
C MET A 376 -5.38 26.81 9.90
N GLY A 377 -5.55 28.03 10.37
CA GLY A 377 -5.41 29.26 9.57
C GLY A 377 -6.61 29.60 8.68
N PHE A 378 -7.61 28.72 8.56
CA PHE A 378 -8.81 28.95 7.73
C PHE A 378 -10.11 28.88 8.52
N ASP A 379 -10.22 27.94 9.47
CA ASP A 379 -11.44 27.71 10.22
C ASP A 379 -11.32 28.21 11.65
N THR A 380 -12.40 28.73 12.20
CA THR A 380 -12.53 29.10 13.63
C THR A 380 -13.04 27.93 14.47
N GLU A 381 -13.68 26.95 13.82
CA GLU A 381 -14.16 25.71 14.44
C GLU A 381 -14.22 24.61 13.40
N GLY A 382 -14.08 23.35 13.81
CA GLY A 382 -14.28 22.16 12.99
C GLY A 382 -15.54 21.41 13.42
N LEU A 383 -16.28 20.86 12.48
CA LEU A 383 -17.53 20.13 12.74
C LEU A 383 -17.32 18.61 12.66
N VAL A 384 -17.77 17.90 13.68
CA VAL A 384 -17.80 16.42 13.71
C VAL A 384 -19.24 15.95 13.87
N VAL A 385 -19.76 15.29 12.86
CA VAL A 385 -21.13 14.74 12.86
C VAL A 385 -21.09 13.22 12.96
N ALA A 386 -21.87 12.65 13.87
CA ALA A 386 -22.12 11.20 13.90
C ALA A 386 -23.54 10.90 13.44
N GLU A 387 -23.67 10.05 12.43
CA GLU A 387 -24.97 9.61 11.93
C GLU A 387 -25.56 8.50 12.83
N ALA A 388 -26.86 8.59 13.08
CA ALA A 388 -27.59 7.54 13.78
C ALA A 388 -27.67 6.27 12.91
N PRO A 389 -27.83 5.07 13.50
CA PRO A 389 -28.09 3.86 12.76
C PRO A 389 -29.36 3.98 11.88
N GLU A 390 -29.36 3.36 10.73
CA GLU A 390 -30.46 3.43 9.73
C GLU A 390 -31.84 3.17 10.35
N TYR A 391 -31.97 2.17 11.23
CA TYR A 391 -33.25 1.87 11.90
C TYR A 391 -33.74 3.01 12.80
N GLU A 392 -32.83 3.81 13.39
CA GLU A 392 -33.19 5.01 14.17
C GLU A 392 -33.64 6.15 13.24
N ILE A 393 -32.92 6.36 12.16
CA ILE A 393 -33.29 7.36 11.12
C ILE A 393 -34.67 7.04 10.54
N GLU A 394 -34.93 5.79 10.20
CA GLU A 394 -36.25 5.38 9.70
C GLU A 394 -37.35 5.55 10.74
N ASN A 395 -37.06 5.24 11.99
CA ASN A 395 -37.99 5.47 13.10
C ASN A 395 -38.28 6.97 13.31
N ALA A 396 -37.26 7.80 13.23
CA ALA A 396 -37.42 9.26 13.29
C ALA A 396 -38.26 9.78 12.12
N LYS A 397 -38.02 9.32 10.89
CA LYS A 397 -38.84 9.64 9.70
C LYS A 397 -40.28 9.21 9.87
N ALA A 398 -40.55 8.02 10.42
CA ALA A 398 -41.89 7.52 10.66
C ALA A 398 -42.64 8.32 11.73
N VAL A 399 -41.95 8.75 12.80
CA VAL A 399 -42.50 9.63 13.83
C VAL A 399 -42.79 11.00 13.25
N ALA A 400 -41.85 11.59 12.51
CA ALA A 400 -42.04 12.91 11.87
C ALA A 400 -43.25 12.90 10.89
N LYS A 401 -43.42 11.82 10.11
CA LYS A 401 -44.56 11.64 9.21
C LYS A 401 -45.90 11.51 9.96
N ALA A 402 -45.90 10.95 11.17
CA ALA A 402 -47.09 10.86 12.01
C ALA A 402 -47.50 12.24 12.61
N GLY A 403 -46.56 13.19 12.68
CA GLY A 403 -46.75 14.53 13.23
C GLY A 403 -47.14 14.48 14.71
N ASN A 404 -47.85 15.50 15.16
CA ASN A 404 -48.32 15.61 16.58
C ASN A 404 -49.64 14.88 16.85
N ASP A 405 -50.11 14.01 15.93
CA ASP A 405 -51.37 13.26 16.13
C ASP A 405 -51.14 12.03 17.05
N PRO A 406 -51.67 12.01 18.27
CA PRO A 406 -51.44 10.94 19.23
C PRO A 406 -51.93 9.56 18.73
N LYS A 407 -52.94 9.54 17.82
CA LYS A 407 -53.49 8.28 17.27
C LYS A 407 -52.57 7.71 16.19
N LYS A 408 -51.95 8.57 15.41
CA LYS A 408 -50.94 8.17 14.39
C LYS A 408 -49.65 7.75 15.07
N LEU A 409 -49.16 8.47 16.07
CA LEU A 409 -47.95 8.13 16.82
C LEU A 409 -48.05 6.74 17.49
N LYS A 410 -49.23 6.37 18.06
CA LYS A 410 -49.47 5.04 18.64
C LYS A 410 -49.43 3.90 17.59
N LYS A 411 -49.63 4.21 16.32
CA LYS A 411 -49.61 3.21 15.21
C LYS A 411 -48.26 3.09 14.55
N VAL A 412 -47.28 3.92 14.88
CA VAL A 412 -45.92 3.82 14.31
C VAL A 412 -45.27 2.53 14.83
N LYS A 413 -45.02 1.57 13.94
CA LYS A 413 -44.23 0.39 14.23
C LYS A 413 -42.74 0.79 14.15
N ARG A 414 -42.07 0.83 15.30
CA ARG A 414 -40.61 1.10 15.36
C ARG A 414 -39.84 -0.15 14.92
N LYS A 415 -38.86 0.04 14.00
CA LYS A 415 -37.89 -0.99 13.64
C LYS A 415 -36.95 -1.20 14.83
N LYS A 416 -36.58 -2.46 15.06
CA LYS A 416 -35.52 -2.84 16.02
C LYS A 416 -34.21 -2.94 15.28
N ALA A 417 -33.09 -2.87 16.01
CA ALA A 417 -31.80 -3.21 15.49
C ALA A 417 -31.83 -4.64 14.90
N PRO A 418 -31.18 -4.88 13.75
CA PRO A 418 -31.00 -6.24 13.22
C PRO A 418 -30.31 -7.15 14.26
N GLU A 419 -30.57 -8.45 14.18
CA GLU A 419 -29.95 -9.44 15.05
C GLU A 419 -28.42 -9.45 14.81
N GLY A 420 -27.63 -9.49 15.87
CA GLY A 420 -26.17 -9.42 15.77
C GLY A 420 -25.60 -8.02 15.51
N PHE A 421 -26.43 -7.00 15.34
CA PHE A 421 -25.97 -5.64 15.07
C PHE A 421 -25.39 -4.98 16.33
N VAL A 422 -24.15 -4.48 16.27
CA VAL A 422 -23.53 -3.71 17.34
C VAL A 422 -24.10 -2.28 17.31
N THR A 423 -24.95 -1.98 18.27
CA THR A 423 -25.70 -0.72 18.32
C THR A 423 -24.87 0.45 18.85
N TRP A 424 -25.16 1.64 18.34
CA TRP A 424 -24.70 2.92 18.90
C TRP A 424 -25.85 3.93 18.93
N ASN A 425 -25.70 4.97 19.72
CA ASN A 425 -26.64 6.05 19.86
C ASN A 425 -25.91 7.32 20.33
N GLN A 426 -26.62 8.41 20.55
CA GLN A 426 -26.04 9.66 21.02
C GLN A 426 -25.18 9.49 22.30
N SER A 427 -25.67 8.71 23.28
CA SER A 427 -24.87 8.46 24.51
C SER A 427 -23.57 7.69 24.23
N THR A 428 -23.52 6.88 23.16
CA THR A 428 -22.27 6.25 22.71
C THR A 428 -21.32 7.30 22.14
N PHE A 429 -21.85 8.23 21.36
CA PHE A 429 -21.09 9.34 20.79
C PHE A 429 -20.53 10.28 21.88
N ASP A 430 -21.39 10.71 22.83
CA ASP A 430 -21.00 11.57 23.96
C ASP A 430 -19.86 10.92 24.77
N LYS A 431 -19.94 9.61 25.03
CA LYS A 431 -18.88 8.87 25.72
C LYS A 431 -17.55 8.83 24.95
N LEU A 432 -17.60 8.74 23.63
CA LEU A 432 -16.38 8.75 22.79
C LEU A 432 -15.73 10.14 22.78
N ILE A 433 -16.54 11.21 22.81
CA ILE A 433 -16.05 12.60 22.89
C ILE A 433 -15.26 12.81 24.19
N ASP A 434 -15.81 12.35 25.32
CA ASP A 434 -15.24 12.58 26.65
C ASP A 434 -14.14 11.57 27.04
N ALA A 435 -14.02 10.46 26.33
CA ALA A 435 -13.06 9.42 26.67
C ALA A 435 -11.63 9.82 26.28
N ALA A 436 -10.69 9.67 27.21
CA ALA A 436 -9.27 9.74 26.89
C ALA A 436 -8.85 8.56 26.01
N PRO A 437 -7.85 8.74 25.12
CA PRO A 437 -7.24 7.62 24.40
C PRO A 437 -6.73 6.54 25.37
N GLU A 438 -6.87 5.29 24.98
CA GLU A 438 -6.39 4.15 25.76
C GLU A 438 -4.87 4.22 25.94
N THR A 439 -4.36 3.81 27.12
CA THR A 439 -2.91 3.70 27.37
C THR A 439 -2.26 2.86 26.30
N LEU A 440 -1.16 3.35 25.75
CA LEU A 440 -0.41 2.66 24.74
C LEU A 440 0.41 1.53 25.39
N VAL A 441 0.23 0.33 24.93
CA VAL A 441 1.06 -0.84 25.29
C VAL A 441 1.80 -1.26 24.04
N PRO A 442 3.12 -1.06 23.95
CA PRO A 442 3.91 -1.50 22.82
C PRO A 442 3.86 -3.04 22.66
N HIS A 443 3.79 -3.50 21.43
CA HIS A 443 3.81 -4.93 21.13
C HIS A 443 5.12 -5.38 20.52
N MET A 444 5.70 -6.48 21.08
CA MET A 444 6.88 -7.15 20.53
C MET A 444 6.47 -8.50 19.92
N LYS A 445 7.14 -8.83 18.83
CA LYS A 445 6.97 -10.09 18.08
C LYS A 445 8.35 -10.51 17.60
N ILE A 446 8.68 -11.79 17.69
CA ILE A 446 9.89 -12.33 17.09
C ILE A 446 9.52 -13.07 15.81
N THR A 447 10.21 -12.74 14.72
CA THR A 447 9.99 -13.32 13.39
C THR A 447 11.29 -13.87 12.82
N HIS A 448 11.19 -14.76 11.81
CA HIS A 448 12.35 -15.28 11.10
C HIS A 448 13.19 -14.17 10.47
N SER A 449 12.54 -13.17 9.88
CA SER A 449 13.23 -12.00 9.30
C SER A 449 14.03 -11.21 10.34
N MET A 450 13.51 -11.04 11.57
CA MET A 450 14.23 -10.37 12.64
C MET A 450 15.47 -11.17 13.07
N VAL A 451 15.32 -12.48 13.28
CA VAL A 451 16.45 -13.35 13.64
C VAL A 451 17.51 -13.36 12.54
N LEU A 452 17.12 -13.43 11.27
CA LEU A 452 18.06 -13.35 10.14
C LEU A 452 18.83 -12.03 10.12
N ASN A 453 18.14 -10.90 10.33
CA ASN A 453 18.82 -9.60 10.40
C ASN A 453 19.84 -9.57 11.56
N GLU A 454 19.53 -10.16 12.72
CA GLU A 454 20.47 -10.31 13.83
C GLU A 454 21.66 -11.23 13.49
N VAL A 455 21.43 -12.32 12.79
CA VAL A 455 22.49 -13.23 12.33
C VAL A 455 23.44 -12.52 11.36
N THR A 456 22.93 -11.64 10.51
CA THR A 456 23.75 -10.87 9.55
C THR A 456 24.79 -9.98 10.23
N GLN A 457 24.60 -9.57 11.50
CA GLN A 457 25.63 -8.84 12.24
C GLN A 457 26.86 -9.71 12.56
N GLY A 458 26.73 -11.04 12.47
CA GLY A 458 27.72 -12.01 12.95
C GLY A 458 27.75 -12.12 14.47
N GLY A 459 28.60 -13.04 15.03
CA GLY A 459 28.70 -13.25 16.44
C GLY A 459 27.47 -13.93 17.08
N ASP A 460 27.26 -13.69 18.38
CA ASP A 460 26.20 -14.33 19.15
C ASP A 460 24.80 -13.69 18.92
N ALA A 461 24.18 -14.02 17.80
CA ALA A 461 22.86 -13.53 17.47
C ALA A 461 21.78 -13.97 18.48
N ARG A 462 21.92 -15.19 19.05
CA ARG A 462 20.94 -15.70 20.01
C ARG A 462 20.91 -14.83 21.27
N ARG A 463 22.07 -14.47 21.80
CA ARG A 463 22.17 -13.59 22.97
C ARG A 463 21.53 -12.20 22.67
N ARG A 464 21.77 -11.62 21.51
CA ARG A 464 21.16 -10.32 21.15
C ARG A 464 19.64 -10.38 21.04
N VAL A 465 19.10 -11.47 20.51
CA VAL A 465 17.64 -11.68 20.49
C VAL A 465 17.08 -11.83 21.91
N ASP A 466 17.81 -12.52 22.82
CA ASP A 466 17.41 -12.61 24.22
C ASP A 466 17.41 -11.25 24.91
N GLU A 467 18.45 -10.45 24.73
CA GLU A 467 18.55 -9.08 25.23
C GLU A 467 17.40 -8.22 24.71
N LEU A 468 17.08 -8.32 23.41
CA LEU A 468 15.94 -7.61 22.80
C LEU A 468 14.59 -7.99 23.44
N ILE A 469 14.38 -9.27 23.74
CA ILE A 469 13.17 -9.75 24.40
C ILE A 469 13.13 -9.24 25.85
N ASP A 470 14.24 -9.37 26.59
CA ASP A 470 14.35 -8.98 28.00
C ASP A 470 14.17 -7.48 28.20
N ASP A 471 14.63 -6.68 27.25
CA ASP A 471 14.48 -5.23 27.26
C ASP A 471 13.14 -4.75 26.71
N SER A 472 12.33 -5.60 26.09
CA SER A 472 11.02 -5.21 25.56
C SER A 472 10.02 -4.80 26.65
N ALA A 473 9.00 -4.06 26.29
CA ALA A 473 7.94 -3.60 27.19
C ALA A 473 6.88 -4.66 27.53
N GLN A 474 7.16 -5.94 27.25
CA GLN A 474 6.27 -7.06 27.49
C GLN A 474 6.24 -7.50 28.95
N THR A 475 5.14 -8.12 29.37
CA THR A 475 5.03 -8.77 30.70
C THR A 475 5.96 -10.00 30.81
N PRO A 476 6.34 -10.44 32.02
CA PRO A 476 7.18 -11.63 32.19
C PRO A 476 6.67 -12.86 31.46
N ASP A 477 5.34 -13.14 31.52
CA ASP A 477 4.73 -14.29 30.84
C ASP A 477 4.83 -14.15 29.31
N GLN A 478 4.69 -12.93 28.78
CA GLN A 478 4.86 -12.66 27.34
C GLN A 478 6.32 -12.82 26.92
N LYS A 479 7.28 -12.39 27.74
CA LYS A 479 8.72 -12.57 27.47
C LYS A 479 9.11 -14.05 27.44
N GLU A 480 8.61 -14.86 28.38
CA GLU A 480 8.81 -16.32 28.36
C GLU A 480 8.34 -16.93 27.03
N HIS A 481 7.15 -16.56 26.59
CA HIS A 481 6.62 -17.03 25.29
C HIS A 481 7.44 -16.53 24.08
N LEU A 482 7.98 -15.31 24.12
CA LEU A 482 8.86 -14.79 23.08
C LEU A 482 10.21 -15.53 23.04
N HIS A 483 10.77 -15.91 24.19
CA HIS A 483 11.96 -16.76 24.25
C HIS A 483 11.72 -18.15 23.66
N GLU A 484 10.61 -18.81 24.04
CA GLU A 484 10.20 -20.07 23.43
C GLU A 484 10.08 -19.94 21.91
N ARG A 485 9.46 -18.84 21.44
CA ARG A 485 9.31 -18.55 20.02
C ARG A 485 10.66 -18.33 19.33
N ALA A 486 11.60 -17.64 19.97
CA ALA A 486 12.94 -17.45 19.44
C ALA A 486 13.68 -18.78 19.30
N ASP A 487 13.58 -19.67 20.31
CA ASP A 487 14.18 -21.02 20.25
C ASP A 487 13.64 -21.82 19.05
N GLU A 488 12.32 -21.83 18.85
CA GLU A 488 11.68 -22.50 17.72
C GLU A 488 12.16 -21.94 16.36
N ILE A 489 12.31 -20.61 16.25
CA ILE A 489 12.78 -19.96 15.02
C ILE A 489 14.25 -20.31 14.74
N PHE A 490 15.14 -20.20 15.74
CA PHE A 490 16.55 -20.59 15.57
C PHE A 490 16.67 -22.05 15.16
N GLN A 491 15.92 -22.95 15.79
CA GLN A 491 15.91 -24.36 15.43
C GLN A 491 15.46 -24.58 13.98
N THR A 492 14.39 -23.90 13.57
CA THR A 492 13.88 -23.99 12.20
C THR A 492 14.92 -23.52 11.17
N LEU A 493 15.56 -22.37 11.41
CA LEU A 493 16.57 -21.83 10.50
C LEU A 493 17.80 -22.76 10.42
N PHE A 494 18.14 -23.43 11.52
CA PHE A 494 19.23 -24.40 11.57
C PHE A 494 18.88 -25.68 10.80
N ASP A 495 17.68 -26.25 11.02
CA ASP A 495 17.23 -27.49 10.38
C ASP A 495 17.05 -27.32 8.87
N THR A 496 16.67 -26.12 8.43
CA THR A 496 16.55 -25.77 7.00
C THR A 496 17.88 -25.31 6.38
N LYS A 497 18.99 -25.36 7.14
CA LYS A 497 20.33 -24.93 6.70
C LYS A 497 20.38 -23.48 6.20
N VAL A 498 19.56 -22.61 6.73
CA VAL A 498 19.61 -21.18 6.45
C VAL A 498 20.69 -20.51 7.28
N ILE A 499 20.94 -21.04 8.49
CA ILE A 499 22.00 -20.58 9.38
C ILE A 499 22.93 -21.73 9.76
N GLU A 500 24.20 -21.39 10.00
CA GLU A 500 25.22 -22.24 10.54
C GLU A 500 25.80 -21.65 11.84
N THR A 501 26.49 -22.50 12.63
CA THR A 501 27.13 -22.06 13.89
C THR A 501 28.56 -22.48 13.95
N GLU A 502 29.43 -21.64 14.53
CA GLU A 502 30.78 -21.97 14.93
C GLU A 502 30.94 -21.78 16.44
N GLU A 503 31.59 -22.75 17.08
CA GLU A 503 31.89 -22.66 18.51
C GLU A 503 33.13 -21.77 18.74
N ARG A 504 32.98 -20.78 19.62
CA ARG A 504 34.07 -19.91 20.06
C ARG A 504 34.94 -20.56 21.13
N ASP A 505 36.15 -20.04 21.29
CA ASP A 505 37.10 -20.48 22.34
C ASP A 505 36.55 -20.37 23.78
N ASP A 506 35.57 -19.51 24.01
CA ASP A 506 34.88 -19.31 25.29
C ASP A 506 33.67 -20.24 25.51
N GLY A 507 33.36 -21.10 24.53
CA GLY A 507 32.22 -22.02 24.54
C GLY A 507 30.91 -21.39 24.12
N GLY A 508 30.88 -20.12 23.63
CA GLY A 508 29.75 -19.48 22.99
C GLY A 508 29.61 -19.92 21.52
N LEU A 509 28.50 -19.60 20.92
CA LEU A 509 28.24 -19.86 19.50
C LEU A 509 28.20 -18.56 18.73
N ASP A 510 28.84 -18.53 17.57
CA ASP A 510 28.65 -17.50 16.54
C ASP A 510 27.74 -18.05 15.46
N TYR A 511 26.87 -17.20 14.95
CA TYR A 511 25.86 -17.55 13.96
C TYR A 511 26.15 -16.85 12.63
N PHE A 512 26.00 -17.59 11.52
CA PHE A 512 26.26 -17.11 10.17
C PHE A 512 25.12 -17.55 9.22
N LEU A 513 24.89 -16.78 8.16
CA LEU A 513 24.07 -17.26 7.06
C LEU A 513 24.85 -18.30 6.26
N ASP A 514 24.15 -19.34 5.77
CA ASP A 514 24.73 -20.30 4.83
C ASP A 514 25.20 -19.58 3.57
N VAL A 515 26.37 -19.97 3.06
CA VAL A 515 27.02 -19.33 1.90
C VAL A 515 26.26 -19.48 0.58
N ASP A 516 25.33 -20.42 0.52
CA ASP A 516 24.53 -20.67 -0.69
C ASP A 516 23.25 -19.78 -0.77
N MET A 517 23.02 -18.93 0.25
CA MET A 517 21.90 -18.01 0.25
C MET A 517 22.20 -16.75 -0.57
N PRO A 518 21.23 -16.23 -1.35
CA PRO A 518 21.37 -14.96 -2.08
C PRO A 518 21.71 -13.78 -1.14
N ASP A 519 22.47 -12.81 -1.62
CA ASP A 519 22.87 -11.62 -0.86
C ASP A 519 21.69 -10.82 -0.29
N ASP A 520 20.53 -10.84 -0.98
CA ASP A 520 19.29 -10.16 -0.59
C ASP A 520 18.21 -11.13 -0.08
N PHE A 521 18.59 -12.36 0.29
CA PHE A 521 17.68 -13.36 0.84
C PHE A 521 16.88 -12.81 2.03
N ALA A 522 15.57 -13.04 2.00
CA ALA A 522 14.68 -12.59 3.06
C ALA A 522 13.49 -13.55 3.25
N LEU A 523 13.12 -13.73 4.50
CA LEU A 523 11.93 -14.48 4.91
C LEU A 523 10.81 -13.48 5.26
N ASP A 524 10.37 -12.72 4.26
CA ASP A 524 9.42 -11.61 4.45
C ASP A 524 8.00 -12.08 4.82
N GLN A 525 7.66 -13.33 4.48
CA GLN A 525 6.36 -13.93 4.79
C GLN A 525 6.48 -14.92 5.96
N PRO A 526 5.48 -15.01 6.82
CA PRO A 526 5.53 -15.91 7.98
C PRO A 526 5.78 -17.39 7.62
N LEU A 527 5.28 -17.84 6.47
CA LEU A 527 5.42 -19.21 5.98
C LEU A 527 6.57 -19.39 4.96
N SER A 528 7.44 -18.39 4.77
CA SER A 528 8.63 -18.56 3.90
C SER A 528 9.51 -19.76 4.26
N PRO A 529 9.73 -20.13 5.53
CA PRO A 529 10.49 -21.35 5.86
C PRO A 529 9.78 -22.63 5.41
N PHE A 530 8.45 -22.67 5.51
CA PHE A 530 7.68 -23.79 4.94
C PHE A 530 7.81 -23.84 3.41
N LEU A 531 7.77 -22.69 2.74
CA LEU A 531 7.97 -22.62 1.30
C LEU A 531 9.28 -23.27 0.87
N LEU A 532 10.40 -22.91 1.53
CA LEU A 532 11.72 -23.50 1.26
C LEU A 532 11.70 -25.04 1.39
N ALA A 533 11.12 -25.56 2.48
CA ALA A 533 11.01 -27.00 2.68
C ALA A 533 10.09 -27.67 1.62
N ALA A 534 9.01 -27.01 1.24
CA ALA A 534 8.04 -27.55 0.28
C ALA A 534 8.55 -27.56 -1.16
N LEU A 535 9.45 -26.64 -1.54
CA LEU A 535 10.06 -26.61 -2.88
C LEU A 535 10.82 -27.91 -3.20
N GLU A 536 11.36 -28.62 -2.20
CA GLU A 536 12.04 -29.92 -2.38
C GLU A 536 11.09 -31.04 -2.82
N LEU A 537 9.77 -30.84 -2.73
CA LEU A 537 8.76 -31.81 -3.16
C LEU A 537 8.46 -31.76 -4.66
N LEU A 538 8.89 -30.69 -5.34
CA LEU A 538 8.64 -30.51 -6.77
C LEU A 538 9.70 -31.22 -7.61
N ASP A 539 9.25 -31.69 -8.79
CA ASP A 539 10.14 -32.26 -9.81
C ASP A 539 10.59 -31.13 -10.76
N PRO A 540 11.89 -30.74 -10.75
CA PRO A 540 12.41 -29.68 -11.61
C PRO A 540 12.33 -29.97 -13.12
N GLU A 541 12.17 -31.25 -13.51
CA GLU A 541 12.04 -31.66 -14.92
C GLU A 541 10.58 -31.64 -15.39
N SER A 542 9.63 -31.24 -14.54
CA SER A 542 8.21 -31.16 -14.90
C SER A 542 7.93 -29.93 -15.76
N ASP A 543 7.14 -30.08 -16.83
CA ASP A 543 6.65 -28.97 -17.66
C ASP A 543 5.80 -27.96 -16.83
N MET A 544 5.28 -28.39 -15.67
CA MET A 544 4.49 -27.57 -14.75
C MET A 544 5.32 -26.93 -13.63
N TYR A 545 6.63 -27.18 -13.57
CA TYR A 545 7.49 -26.78 -12.45
C TYR A 545 7.35 -25.29 -12.08
N ALA A 546 7.49 -24.39 -13.05
CA ALA A 546 7.38 -22.95 -12.79
C ALA A 546 6.00 -22.55 -12.24
N LEU A 547 4.92 -23.13 -12.77
CA LEU A 547 3.56 -22.87 -12.29
C LEU A 547 3.32 -23.46 -10.89
N ASP A 548 3.93 -24.58 -10.58
CA ASP A 548 3.82 -25.24 -9.29
C ASP A 548 4.61 -24.47 -8.21
N VAL A 549 5.80 -23.97 -8.52
CA VAL A 549 6.55 -23.03 -7.65
C VAL A 549 5.73 -21.78 -7.38
N ILE A 550 5.09 -21.17 -8.40
CA ILE A 550 4.21 -20.01 -8.22
C ILE A 550 3.07 -20.36 -7.27
N SER A 551 2.42 -21.52 -7.44
CA SER A 551 1.31 -21.96 -6.57
C SER A 551 1.76 -22.15 -5.11
N MET A 552 2.97 -22.69 -4.88
CA MET A 552 3.54 -22.82 -3.54
C MET A 552 3.79 -21.44 -2.90
N VAL A 553 4.37 -20.51 -3.65
CA VAL A 553 4.56 -19.13 -3.17
C VAL A 553 3.22 -18.49 -2.86
N GLU A 554 2.24 -18.57 -3.77
CA GLU A 554 0.91 -18.00 -3.57
C GLU A 554 0.23 -18.56 -2.32
N ALA A 555 0.40 -19.85 -2.00
CA ALA A 555 -0.19 -20.48 -0.83
C ALA A 555 0.30 -19.88 0.50
N THR A 556 1.48 -19.28 0.52
CA THR A 556 2.07 -18.63 1.72
C THR A 556 1.71 -17.15 1.86
N LEU A 557 1.15 -16.53 0.83
CA LEU A 557 0.81 -15.11 0.82
C LEU A 557 -0.54 -14.81 1.48
N GLU A 558 -0.74 -13.57 1.90
CA GLU A 558 -2.02 -13.08 2.40
C GLU A 558 -3.12 -13.13 1.31
N ASP A 559 -4.35 -13.47 1.70
CA ASP A 559 -5.47 -13.62 0.78
C ASP A 559 -5.95 -12.28 0.18
N PRO A 560 -5.93 -12.11 -1.14
CA PRO A 560 -6.61 -11.02 -1.81
C PRO A 560 -8.12 -11.30 -1.88
N LYS A 561 -8.82 -11.24 -0.75
CA LYS A 561 -10.21 -11.75 -0.55
C LYS A 561 -11.20 -11.32 -1.62
N GLN A 562 -11.07 -10.08 -2.15
CA GLN A 562 -11.98 -9.58 -3.19
C GLN A 562 -11.73 -10.27 -4.54
N VAL A 563 -10.47 -10.57 -4.85
CA VAL A 563 -10.07 -11.28 -6.08
C VAL A 563 -10.54 -12.71 -6.00
N LEU A 564 -10.26 -13.40 -4.88
CA LEU A 564 -10.67 -14.80 -4.67
C LEU A 564 -12.20 -14.97 -4.74
N ARG A 565 -12.97 -14.05 -4.15
CA ARG A 565 -14.43 -14.05 -4.26
C ARG A 565 -14.92 -13.87 -5.71
N ALA A 566 -14.20 -13.12 -6.52
CA ALA A 566 -14.55 -12.95 -7.92
C ALA A 566 -14.25 -14.20 -8.74
N GLN A 567 -13.11 -14.86 -8.50
CA GLN A 567 -12.80 -16.18 -9.07
C GLN A 567 -13.83 -17.23 -8.68
N GLU A 568 -14.19 -17.32 -7.39
CA GLU A 568 -15.23 -18.24 -6.90
C GLU A 568 -16.58 -18.03 -7.60
N ARG A 569 -16.99 -16.74 -7.78
CA ARG A 569 -18.23 -16.41 -8.48
C ARG A 569 -18.19 -16.90 -9.91
N GLN A 570 -17.10 -16.63 -10.64
CA GLN A 570 -16.94 -17.08 -12.03
C GLN A 570 -16.94 -18.62 -12.13
N ALA A 571 -16.25 -19.30 -11.20
CA ALA A 571 -16.22 -20.76 -11.15
C ALA A 571 -17.63 -21.35 -10.92
N ARG A 572 -18.41 -20.75 -10.00
CA ARG A 572 -19.81 -21.14 -9.74
C ARG A 572 -20.72 -20.87 -10.93
N ASP A 573 -20.56 -19.73 -11.61
CA ASP A 573 -21.35 -19.40 -12.80
C ASP A 573 -21.06 -20.39 -13.94
N ALA A 574 -19.79 -20.70 -14.19
CA ALA A 574 -19.37 -21.69 -15.19
C ALA A 574 -19.88 -23.10 -14.86
N ALA A 575 -19.81 -23.52 -13.59
CA ALA A 575 -20.35 -24.81 -13.15
C ALA A 575 -21.86 -24.86 -13.24
N MET A 576 -22.57 -23.78 -12.94
CA MET A 576 -24.02 -23.72 -13.11
C MET A 576 -24.46 -23.92 -14.56
N ILE A 577 -23.71 -23.36 -15.53
CA ILE A 577 -23.98 -23.55 -16.96
C ILE A 577 -23.79 -25.01 -17.31
N ARG A 578 -22.64 -25.62 -17.00
CA ARG A 578 -22.34 -27.03 -17.26
C ARG A 578 -23.38 -27.99 -16.65
N MET A 579 -23.71 -27.77 -15.36
CA MET A 579 -24.71 -28.61 -14.68
C MET A 579 -26.13 -28.49 -15.26
N LYS A 580 -26.46 -27.35 -15.90
CA LYS A 580 -27.71 -27.19 -16.66
C LYS A 580 -27.68 -27.94 -17.98
N GLU A 581 -26.55 -27.90 -18.69
CA GLU A 581 -26.33 -28.66 -19.93
C GLU A 581 -26.38 -30.16 -19.67
N ASP A 582 -25.82 -30.62 -18.53
CA ASP A 582 -25.89 -32.03 -18.05
C ASP A 582 -27.27 -32.46 -17.57
N GLY A 583 -28.25 -31.52 -17.51
CA GLY A 583 -29.63 -31.83 -17.15
C GLY A 583 -29.86 -32.07 -15.65
N LEU A 584 -28.97 -31.66 -14.75
CA LEU A 584 -29.15 -31.83 -13.31
C LEU A 584 -30.36 -31.03 -12.78
N GLU A 585 -31.07 -31.58 -11.81
CA GLU A 585 -32.19 -30.94 -11.14
C GLU A 585 -31.73 -29.73 -10.30
N TYR A 586 -32.63 -28.78 -10.06
CA TYR A 586 -32.30 -27.52 -9.39
C TYR A 586 -31.66 -27.70 -8.01
N ASP A 587 -32.24 -28.57 -7.18
CA ASP A 587 -31.77 -28.84 -5.82
C ASP A 587 -30.38 -29.47 -5.82
N GLU A 588 -30.13 -30.43 -6.71
CA GLU A 588 -28.84 -31.08 -6.88
C GLU A 588 -27.75 -30.06 -7.35
N ARG A 589 -28.12 -29.13 -8.25
CA ARG A 589 -27.18 -28.03 -8.65
C ARG A 589 -26.84 -27.13 -7.48
N MET A 590 -27.84 -26.78 -6.65
CA MET A 590 -27.62 -25.95 -5.49
C MET A 590 -26.68 -26.56 -4.46
N ASP A 591 -26.84 -27.87 -4.22
CA ASP A 591 -25.97 -28.61 -3.30
C ASP A 591 -24.53 -28.66 -3.83
N ARG A 592 -24.33 -28.99 -5.10
CA ARG A 592 -22.98 -29.05 -5.72
C ARG A 592 -22.31 -27.66 -5.80
N LEU A 593 -23.08 -26.58 -5.97
CA LEU A 593 -22.53 -25.22 -5.97
C LEU A 593 -21.93 -24.81 -4.62
N GLN A 594 -22.35 -25.40 -3.51
CA GLN A 594 -21.78 -25.11 -2.20
C GLN A 594 -20.34 -25.62 -2.06
N GLU A 595 -19.97 -26.65 -2.82
CA GLU A 595 -18.63 -27.25 -2.81
C GLU A 595 -17.65 -26.50 -3.74
N ILE A 596 -18.16 -25.62 -4.64
CA ILE A 596 -17.33 -24.89 -5.58
C ILE A 596 -16.75 -23.65 -4.95
N THR A 597 -15.45 -23.57 -5.00
CA THR A 597 -14.65 -22.43 -4.50
C THR A 597 -13.72 -21.92 -5.61
N TYR A 598 -12.88 -20.94 -5.30
CA TYR A 598 -11.83 -20.47 -6.23
C TYR A 598 -10.79 -21.58 -6.48
N PRO A 599 -10.01 -21.51 -7.58
CA PRO A 599 -8.99 -22.51 -7.92
C PRO A 599 -7.91 -22.60 -6.84
N LYS A 600 -7.57 -23.83 -6.45
CA LYS A 600 -6.58 -24.13 -5.42
C LYS A 600 -5.60 -25.20 -5.94
N PRO A 601 -4.68 -24.84 -6.82
CA PRO A 601 -3.68 -25.79 -7.30
C PRO A 601 -2.89 -26.38 -6.15
N LEU A 602 -2.53 -27.66 -6.26
CA LEU A 602 -1.72 -28.40 -5.30
C LEU A 602 -2.31 -28.49 -3.88
N GLU A 603 -3.63 -28.19 -3.66
CA GLU A 603 -4.25 -28.15 -2.33
C GLU A 603 -3.94 -29.42 -1.52
N ASP A 604 -4.25 -30.60 -2.05
CA ASP A 604 -4.04 -31.87 -1.33
C ASP A 604 -2.56 -32.11 -0.96
N MET A 605 -1.63 -31.80 -1.87
CA MET A 605 -0.21 -31.96 -1.62
C MET A 605 0.31 -30.94 -0.58
N LEU A 606 -0.10 -29.70 -0.71
CA LEU A 606 0.30 -28.61 0.18
C LEU A 606 -0.27 -28.79 1.59
N ASP A 607 -1.53 -29.21 1.71
CA ASP A 607 -2.14 -29.50 3.00
C ASP A 607 -1.44 -30.68 3.69
N ALA A 608 -1.15 -31.76 2.97
CA ALA A 608 -0.41 -32.91 3.52
C ALA A 608 1.01 -32.52 3.94
N ALA A 609 1.71 -31.74 3.13
CA ALA A 609 3.06 -31.25 3.45
C ALA A 609 3.05 -30.31 4.67
N PHE A 610 2.07 -29.41 4.74
CA PHE A 610 1.94 -28.48 5.85
C PHE A 610 1.51 -29.17 7.14
N ASP A 611 0.64 -30.17 7.08
CA ASP A 611 0.27 -31.00 8.22
C ASP A 611 1.48 -31.75 8.79
N GLN A 612 2.37 -32.26 7.92
CA GLN A 612 3.64 -32.85 8.35
C GLN A 612 4.56 -31.79 8.95
N TYR A 613 4.74 -30.67 8.26
CA TYR A 613 5.64 -29.58 8.69
C TYR A 613 5.28 -29.04 10.07
N ARG A 614 4.01 -28.74 10.33
CA ARG A 614 3.56 -28.21 11.63
C ARG A 614 3.60 -29.23 12.77
N HIS A 615 3.73 -30.53 12.47
CA HIS A 615 3.99 -31.54 13.50
C HIS A 615 5.42 -31.41 14.05
N ASP A 616 6.36 -31.12 13.18
CA ASP A 616 7.79 -31.01 13.53
C ASP A 616 8.17 -29.57 13.93
N VAL A 617 7.38 -28.58 13.52
CA VAL A 617 7.63 -27.15 13.69
C VAL A 617 6.44 -26.48 14.42
N PRO A 618 6.45 -26.40 15.77
CA PRO A 618 5.29 -25.99 16.58
C PRO A 618 4.73 -24.60 16.24
N TRP A 619 5.57 -23.63 15.93
CA TRP A 619 5.13 -22.29 15.60
C TRP A 619 4.23 -22.24 14.33
N ALA A 620 4.35 -23.19 13.41
CA ALA A 620 3.53 -23.25 12.22
C ALA A 620 2.04 -23.48 12.53
N ASN A 621 1.69 -23.92 13.73
CA ASN A 621 0.30 -24.05 14.19
C ASN A 621 -0.42 -22.71 14.38
N ASP A 622 0.31 -21.60 14.45
CA ASP A 622 -0.26 -20.25 14.53
C ASP A 622 -0.74 -19.71 13.16
N TYR A 623 -0.39 -20.42 12.09
CA TYR A 623 -0.65 -19.99 10.71
C TYR A 623 -1.49 -21.00 9.94
N TRP A 624 -2.15 -20.52 8.89
CA TRP A 624 -2.91 -21.34 7.95
C TRP A 624 -2.32 -21.18 6.56
N LEU A 625 -2.11 -22.30 5.92
CA LEU A 625 -1.79 -22.31 4.50
C LEU A 625 -3.07 -22.02 3.71
N SER A 626 -2.95 -21.22 2.67
CA SER A 626 -4.10 -20.83 1.84
C SER A 626 -3.78 -21.05 0.35
N PRO A 627 -3.93 -22.27 -0.17
CA PRO A 627 -3.76 -22.54 -1.59
C PRO A 627 -4.70 -21.65 -2.42
N LYS A 628 -4.15 -20.96 -3.42
CA LYS A 628 -4.87 -20.05 -4.31
C LYS A 628 -4.12 -19.87 -5.61
N SER A 629 -4.76 -19.26 -6.59
CA SER A 629 -4.23 -19.09 -7.93
C SER A 629 -4.64 -17.73 -8.48
N VAL A 630 -3.78 -16.74 -8.35
CA VAL A 630 -3.98 -15.41 -8.94
C VAL A 630 -2.88 -15.13 -9.96
N VAL A 631 -1.60 -15.20 -9.55
CA VAL A 631 -0.46 -15.07 -10.47
C VAL A 631 -0.44 -16.23 -11.46
N ARG A 632 -0.63 -17.46 -10.99
CA ARG A 632 -0.74 -18.64 -11.87
C ARG A 632 -1.86 -18.47 -12.89
N ASP A 633 -3.05 -18.07 -12.46
CA ASP A 633 -4.19 -17.85 -13.36
C ASP A 633 -3.91 -16.72 -14.37
N MET A 634 -3.24 -15.65 -13.97
CA MET A 634 -2.79 -14.61 -14.91
C MET A 634 -1.78 -15.16 -15.93
N VAL A 635 -0.86 -16.00 -15.49
CA VAL A 635 0.10 -16.66 -16.37
C VAL A 635 -0.61 -17.64 -17.30
N GLU A 636 -1.45 -18.53 -16.79
CA GLU A 636 -2.19 -19.54 -17.59
C GLU A 636 -3.14 -18.90 -18.61
N THR A 637 -3.73 -17.76 -18.28
CA THR A 637 -4.67 -17.04 -19.15
C THR A 637 -4.03 -15.91 -19.94
N ALA A 638 -2.70 -15.77 -19.89
CA ALA A 638 -1.93 -14.70 -20.52
C ALA A 638 -2.53 -13.30 -20.28
N SER A 639 -3.17 -13.11 -19.10
CA SER A 639 -3.84 -11.88 -18.76
C SER A 639 -2.83 -10.84 -18.28
N ASP A 640 -2.86 -9.65 -18.86
CA ASP A 640 -2.25 -8.46 -18.27
C ASP A 640 -3.09 -7.96 -17.08
N PHE A 641 -2.61 -6.93 -16.40
CA PHE A 641 -3.30 -6.36 -15.24
C PHE A 641 -4.73 -5.88 -15.57
N THR A 642 -4.89 -5.17 -16.69
CA THR A 642 -6.17 -4.59 -17.13
C THR A 642 -7.13 -5.68 -17.61
N GLY A 643 -6.63 -6.64 -18.34
CA GLY A 643 -7.38 -7.81 -18.81
C GLY A 643 -7.90 -8.65 -17.65
N TYR A 644 -7.07 -8.89 -16.64
CA TYR A 644 -7.46 -9.66 -15.44
C TYR A 644 -8.55 -8.95 -14.63
N ILE A 645 -8.43 -7.63 -14.45
CA ILE A 645 -9.46 -6.80 -13.80
C ILE A 645 -10.78 -6.89 -14.57
N SER A 646 -10.74 -6.83 -15.88
CA SER A 646 -11.91 -6.91 -16.75
C SER A 646 -12.55 -8.30 -16.69
N ARG A 647 -11.74 -9.36 -16.78
CA ARG A 647 -12.17 -10.76 -16.74
C ARG A 647 -12.98 -11.08 -15.47
N TYR A 648 -12.50 -10.62 -14.32
CA TYR A 648 -13.13 -10.89 -13.03
C TYR A 648 -14.04 -9.77 -12.52
N ASN A 649 -14.19 -8.68 -13.29
CA ASN A 649 -14.97 -7.50 -12.92
C ASN A 649 -14.60 -6.93 -11.53
N ILE A 650 -13.29 -6.86 -11.24
CA ILE A 650 -12.73 -6.41 -9.96
C ILE A 650 -12.20 -4.97 -10.01
N ALA A 651 -12.76 -4.12 -10.85
CA ALA A 651 -12.34 -2.73 -10.99
C ALA A 651 -12.27 -1.95 -9.66
N ARG A 652 -13.13 -2.28 -8.69
CA ARG A 652 -13.15 -1.64 -7.36
C ARG A 652 -11.96 -2.03 -6.48
N SER A 653 -11.23 -3.09 -6.83
CA SER A 653 -10.17 -3.73 -6.04
C SER A 653 -8.82 -3.76 -6.77
N GLU A 654 -8.62 -2.88 -7.74
CA GLU A 654 -7.37 -2.77 -8.54
C GLU A 654 -6.13 -2.65 -7.65
N GLY A 655 -6.19 -1.81 -6.61
CA GLY A 655 -5.08 -1.65 -5.67
C GLY A 655 -4.82 -2.87 -4.78
N THR A 656 -5.84 -3.71 -4.54
CA THR A 656 -5.66 -4.98 -3.82
C THR A 656 -4.92 -5.99 -4.70
N LEU A 657 -5.29 -6.08 -5.98
CA LEU A 657 -4.58 -6.91 -6.95
C LEU A 657 -3.13 -6.47 -7.09
N LEU A 658 -2.87 -5.16 -7.29
CA LEU A 658 -1.52 -4.64 -7.43
C LEU A 658 -0.64 -4.97 -6.21
N ARG A 659 -1.17 -4.80 -5.00
CA ARG A 659 -0.45 -5.16 -3.77
C ARG A 659 -0.10 -6.64 -3.76
N TYR A 660 -1.05 -7.50 -4.07
CA TYR A 660 -0.83 -8.95 -4.11
C TYR A 660 0.25 -9.35 -5.12
N LEU A 661 0.23 -8.76 -6.33
CA LEU A 661 1.27 -9.00 -7.34
C LEU A 661 2.65 -8.50 -6.88
N SER A 662 2.70 -7.38 -6.14
CA SER A 662 3.94 -6.88 -5.54
C SER A 662 4.47 -7.82 -4.46
N ASP A 663 3.59 -8.38 -3.62
CA ASP A 663 3.98 -9.35 -2.59
C ASP A 663 4.46 -10.67 -3.21
N ALA A 664 3.77 -11.15 -4.26
CA ALA A 664 4.17 -12.33 -5.03
C ALA A 664 5.54 -12.14 -5.72
N TYR A 665 5.74 -10.99 -6.36
CA TYR A 665 7.04 -10.64 -6.96
C TYR A 665 8.16 -10.70 -5.93
N ARG A 666 7.98 -10.07 -4.76
CA ARG A 666 8.99 -10.07 -3.70
C ARG A 666 9.29 -11.47 -3.16
N ALA A 667 8.25 -12.25 -2.91
CA ALA A 667 8.42 -13.62 -2.42
C ALA A 667 9.15 -14.52 -3.45
N LEU A 668 8.78 -14.44 -4.74
CA LEU A 668 9.47 -15.16 -5.81
C LEU A 668 10.93 -14.73 -5.97
N ALA A 669 11.19 -13.41 -5.94
CA ALA A 669 12.52 -12.87 -6.23
C ALA A 669 13.49 -12.98 -5.05
N ARG A 670 13.02 -13.07 -3.79
CA ARG A 670 13.87 -12.99 -2.59
C ARG A 670 13.83 -14.22 -1.70
N THR A 671 12.80 -15.06 -1.82
CA THR A 671 12.68 -16.26 -0.99
C THR A 671 13.00 -17.55 -1.76
N VAL A 672 12.75 -17.59 -3.07
CA VAL A 672 13.06 -18.77 -3.89
C VAL A 672 14.55 -18.77 -4.22
N PRO A 673 15.31 -19.82 -3.84
CA PRO A 673 16.75 -19.92 -4.12
C PRO A 673 17.07 -19.94 -5.61
N ASP A 674 18.22 -19.40 -5.99
CA ASP A 674 18.63 -19.28 -7.41
C ASP A 674 18.75 -20.63 -8.15
N ASP A 675 19.12 -21.69 -7.46
CA ASP A 675 19.21 -23.06 -7.99
C ASP A 675 17.83 -23.68 -8.28
N LYS A 676 16.76 -23.10 -7.73
CA LYS A 676 15.36 -23.49 -7.97
C LYS A 676 14.69 -22.65 -9.06
N LEU A 677 15.37 -21.64 -9.60
CA LEU A 677 14.85 -20.74 -10.63
C LEU A 677 15.20 -21.29 -12.03
N ASP A 678 14.23 -21.85 -12.74
CA ASP A 678 14.33 -22.14 -14.16
C ASP A 678 14.12 -20.89 -15.03
N ASP A 679 14.24 -21.04 -16.35
CA ASP A 679 14.09 -19.91 -17.27
C ASP A 679 12.64 -19.36 -17.31
N GLN A 680 11.63 -20.24 -17.20
CA GLN A 680 10.23 -19.82 -17.19
C GLN A 680 9.91 -19.01 -15.91
N LEU A 681 10.41 -19.42 -14.76
CA LEU A 681 10.20 -18.72 -13.51
C LEU A 681 10.92 -17.35 -13.50
N ARG A 682 12.14 -17.29 -14.07
CA ARG A 682 12.85 -15.99 -14.27
C ARG A 682 12.07 -15.06 -15.20
N ASP A 683 11.40 -15.58 -16.22
CA ASP A 683 10.51 -14.82 -17.09
C ASP A 683 9.32 -14.25 -16.32
N VAL A 684 8.67 -15.06 -15.49
CA VAL A 684 7.53 -14.62 -14.67
C VAL A 684 7.95 -13.56 -13.65
N ILE A 685 9.10 -13.72 -13.00
CA ILE A 685 9.64 -12.71 -12.07
C ILE A 685 9.89 -11.38 -12.79
N SER A 686 10.52 -11.43 -13.97
CA SER A 686 10.77 -10.24 -14.78
C SER A 686 9.48 -9.57 -15.25
N TRP A 687 8.51 -10.35 -15.69
CA TRP A 687 7.18 -9.86 -16.05
C TRP A 687 6.45 -9.21 -14.87
N LEU A 688 6.41 -9.85 -13.70
CA LEU A 688 5.80 -9.29 -12.50
C LEU A 688 6.45 -7.96 -12.12
N ARG A 689 7.78 -7.87 -12.19
CA ARG A 689 8.53 -6.63 -11.93
C ARG A 689 8.08 -5.50 -12.84
N VAL A 690 7.95 -5.77 -14.14
CA VAL A 690 7.50 -4.77 -15.12
C VAL A 690 6.04 -4.38 -14.87
N VAL A 691 5.15 -5.35 -14.62
CA VAL A 691 3.72 -5.07 -14.32
C VAL A 691 3.59 -4.19 -13.07
N VAL A 692 4.26 -4.54 -11.99
CA VAL A 692 4.20 -3.77 -10.74
C VAL A 692 4.74 -2.35 -10.95
N ARG A 693 5.89 -2.20 -11.62
CA ARG A 693 6.51 -0.89 -11.90
C ARG A 693 5.70 -0.03 -12.85
N SER A 694 5.13 -0.59 -13.91
CA SER A 694 4.35 0.17 -14.90
C SER A 694 3.07 0.78 -14.32
N ILE A 695 2.54 0.21 -13.25
CA ILE A 695 1.30 0.68 -12.60
C ILE A 695 1.60 1.67 -11.47
N ASP A 696 2.75 1.58 -10.80
CA ASP A 696 3.15 2.39 -9.64
C ASP A 696 4.46 3.20 -9.87
N SER A 697 4.67 3.72 -11.07
CA SER A 697 5.82 4.59 -11.40
C SER A 697 5.70 6.01 -10.82
N SER A 698 4.54 6.37 -10.26
CA SER A 698 4.20 7.75 -9.88
C SER A 698 5.19 8.45 -8.94
N LEU A 699 5.93 7.70 -8.10
CA LEU A 699 6.91 8.26 -7.17
C LEU A 699 8.24 8.60 -7.83
N VAL A 700 8.70 7.75 -8.75
CA VAL A 700 9.94 7.97 -9.51
C VAL A 700 9.76 9.16 -10.45
N ASP A 701 8.61 9.21 -11.11
CA ASP A 701 8.21 10.28 -12.03
C ASP A 701 8.21 11.66 -11.36
N GLU A 702 7.71 11.75 -10.14
CA GLU A 702 7.66 13.01 -9.40
C GLU A 702 9.04 13.43 -8.89
N TRP A 703 9.89 12.47 -8.52
CA TRP A 703 11.27 12.73 -8.16
C TRP A 703 12.07 13.32 -9.33
N GLU A 704 11.93 12.78 -10.52
CA GLU A 704 12.60 13.29 -11.71
C GLU A 704 12.11 14.70 -12.08
N ASN A 705 10.82 14.97 -11.93
CA ASN A 705 10.22 16.27 -12.22
C ASN A 705 10.49 17.33 -11.13
N ALA A 706 10.67 16.95 -9.86
CA ALA A 706 11.00 17.89 -8.78
C ALA A 706 12.34 18.60 -8.97
N GLY A 707 13.23 18.10 -9.83
CA GLY A 707 14.49 18.72 -10.21
C GLY A 707 14.41 19.73 -11.36
N ALA A 708 13.24 19.91 -12.00
CA ALA A 708 13.14 20.61 -13.30
C ALA A 708 12.42 21.97 -13.26
N SER A 709 11.82 22.42 -12.15
CA SER A 709 11.04 23.67 -12.15
C SER A 709 10.94 24.41 -10.82
N ASP A 710 11.20 25.73 -10.91
CA ASP A 710 10.93 26.74 -9.86
C ASP A 710 9.47 27.29 -9.90
N ASP A 711 8.51 26.66 -10.58
CA ASP A 711 7.20 27.26 -10.83
C ASP A 711 6.04 26.28 -10.48
N ALA A 712 5.27 26.64 -9.45
CA ALA A 712 4.09 25.88 -8.97
C ALA A 712 2.98 25.67 -10.03
N SER A 713 3.03 26.40 -11.16
CA SER A 713 2.12 26.21 -12.29
C SER A 713 2.47 24.97 -13.13
N GLN A 714 3.69 24.42 -12.99
CA GLN A 714 4.13 23.20 -13.67
C GLN A 714 3.80 21.93 -12.89
N ALA A 715 3.59 22.01 -11.57
CA ALA A 715 3.11 20.86 -10.78
C ALA A 715 1.72 20.37 -11.26
N ALA A 716 0.86 21.29 -11.71
CA ALA A 716 -0.41 20.93 -12.36
C ALA A 716 -0.20 20.33 -13.77
N ALA A 717 0.87 20.73 -14.46
CA ALA A 717 1.23 20.17 -15.77
C ALA A 717 1.93 18.81 -15.66
N SER A 718 2.59 18.50 -14.54
CA SER A 718 3.20 17.18 -14.30
C SER A 718 2.18 16.06 -14.08
N LEU A 719 0.93 16.39 -13.69
CA LEU A 719 -0.20 15.47 -13.71
C LEU A 719 -0.65 15.10 -15.15
N ALA A 720 -0.30 15.92 -16.11
CA ALA A 720 -0.65 15.77 -17.51
C ALA A 720 0.47 15.18 -18.37
N ALA A 721 1.73 15.31 -17.94
CA ALA A 721 2.84 14.68 -18.62
C ALA A 721 2.88 13.19 -18.25
N PRO A 722 3.04 12.29 -19.23
CA PRO A 722 3.38 10.91 -18.93
C PRO A 722 4.76 10.94 -18.27
N GLY A 723 4.79 10.66 -16.96
CA GLY A 723 6.02 10.63 -16.19
C GLY A 723 7.07 9.71 -16.76
N ALA A 724 8.31 9.90 -16.34
CA ALA A 724 9.41 9.04 -16.72
C ALA A 724 9.01 7.61 -16.36
N LYS A 725 8.76 6.86 -17.38
CA LYS A 725 8.33 5.49 -17.31
C LYS A 725 9.53 4.71 -16.88
N ALA A 726 9.43 4.17 -15.64
CA ALA A 726 10.32 3.11 -15.25
C ALA A 726 10.46 2.19 -16.46
N ALA A 727 11.67 2.07 -16.95
CA ALA A 727 12.02 1.55 -18.25
C ALA A 727 11.42 0.16 -18.52
N VAL A 728 10.15 0.12 -18.96
CA VAL A 728 9.52 -1.10 -19.48
C VAL A 728 10.37 -1.65 -20.61
N VAL A 729 10.92 -0.76 -21.44
CA VAL A 729 11.80 -1.09 -22.56
C VAL A 729 13.22 -1.48 -22.10
N GLU A 730 13.69 -0.98 -20.95
CA GLU A 730 15.01 -1.37 -20.41
C GLU A 730 15.02 -2.79 -19.82
N ASP A 731 13.90 -3.27 -19.29
CA ASP A 731 13.77 -4.68 -18.89
C ASP A 731 13.38 -5.53 -20.10
N ARG A 732 14.37 -5.81 -20.95
CA ARG A 732 14.17 -6.58 -22.21
C ARG A 732 13.45 -7.90 -21.96
N ARG A 733 13.82 -8.65 -20.91
CA ARG A 733 13.21 -9.94 -20.60
C ARG A 733 11.73 -9.75 -20.22
N GLY A 734 11.43 -8.80 -19.33
CA GLY A 734 10.07 -8.48 -18.93
C GLY A 734 9.20 -7.97 -20.09
N LEU A 735 9.76 -7.10 -20.97
CA LEU A 735 9.06 -6.63 -22.17
C LEU A 735 8.78 -7.77 -23.15
N THR A 736 9.73 -8.66 -23.38
CA THR A 736 9.53 -9.84 -24.24
C THR A 736 8.37 -10.69 -23.75
N VAL A 737 8.28 -10.92 -22.43
CA VAL A 737 7.18 -11.69 -21.83
C VAL A 737 5.84 -10.93 -21.94
N LEU A 738 5.82 -9.61 -21.78
CA LEU A 738 4.61 -8.80 -21.99
C LEU A 738 4.10 -8.93 -23.43
N ILE A 739 4.98 -8.83 -24.41
CA ILE A 739 4.64 -8.95 -25.83
C ILE A 739 4.10 -10.35 -26.13
N ARG A 740 4.81 -11.40 -25.66
CA ARG A 740 4.38 -12.79 -25.84
C ARG A 740 3.01 -13.04 -25.22
N ASN A 741 2.76 -12.55 -24.02
CA ASN A 741 1.46 -12.69 -23.38
C ASN A 741 0.35 -11.91 -24.13
N ALA A 742 0.65 -10.70 -24.62
CA ALA A 742 -0.29 -9.92 -25.40
C ALA A 742 -0.70 -10.64 -26.70
N LEU A 743 0.23 -11.24 -27.40
CA LEU A 743 -0.03 -12.01 -28.61
C LEU A 743 -0.73 -13.34 -28.31
N PHE A 744 -0.26 -14.08 -27.30
CA PHE A 744 -0.86 -15.35 -26.92
C PHE A 744 -2.31 -15.18 -26.42
N HIS A 745 -2.63 -14.07 -25.78
CA HIS A 745 -4.02 -13.75 -25.43
C HIS A 745 -4.93 -13.68 -26.66
N ARG A 746 -4.43 -13.21 -27.81
CA ARG A 746 -5.18 -13.23 -29.08
C ARG A 746 -5.38 -14.66 -29.57
N VAL A 747 -4.36 -15.50 -29.45
CA VAL A 747 -4.46 -16.94 -29.78
C VAL A 747 -5.55 -17.62 -28.94
N GLN A 748 -5.64 -17.32 -27.63
CA GLN A 748 -6.71 -17.82 -26.77
C GLN A 748 -8.11 -17.32 -27.16
N LEU A 749 -8.21 -16.07 -27.62
CA LEU A 749 -9.48 -15.52 -28.10
C LEU A 749 -9.88 -16.07 -29.47
N MET A 750 -8.91 -16.49 -30.31
CA MET A 750 -9.16 -17.27 -31.53
C MET A 750 -9.78 -18.63 -31.19
N ASP A 751 -9.17 -19.40 -30.29
CA ASP A 751 -9.72 -20.68 -29.79
C ASP A 751 -11.15 -20.57 -29.26
N LEU A 752 -11.51 -19.44 -28.66
CA LEU A 752 -12.85 -19.15 -28.15
C LEU A 752 -13.82 -18.56 -29.19
N ASP A 753 -13.37 -18.36 -30.41
CA ASP A 753 -14.15 -17.74 -31.52
C ASP A 753 -14.80 -16.40 -31.09
N LYS A 754 -13.92 -15.40 -30.73
CA LYS A 754 -14.36 -14.09 -30.19
C LYS A 754 -13.92 -12.91 -31.06
N PRO A 755 -14.36 -12.83 -32.32
CA PRO A 755 -13.94 -11.76 -33.25
C PRO A 755 -14.29 -10.35 -32.74
N GLU A 756 -15.44 -10.17 -32.05
CA GLU A 756 -15.80 -8.86 -31.52
C GLU A 756 -14.83 -8.40 -30.41
N THR A 757 -14.36 -9.33 -29.58
CA THR A 757 -13.39 -9.04 -28.52
C THR A 757 -12.03 -8.73 -29.11
N LEU A 758 -11.56 -9.54 -30.04
CA LEU A 758 -10.32 -9.37 -30.79
C LEU A 758 -10.30 -8.02 -31.53
N GLY A 759 -11.34 -7.72 -32.30
CA GLY A 759 -11.45 -6.45 -33.03
C GLY A 759 -11.55 -5.24 -32.08
N ALA A 760 -12.16 -5.38 -30.91
CA ALA A 760 -12.18 -4.30 -29.91
C ALA A 760 -10.79 -4.01 -29.32
N LEU A 761 -9.92 -5.03 -29.19
CA LEU A 761 -8.54 -4.91 -28.76
C LEU A 761 -7.65 -4.24 -29.80
N ASP A 762 -7.80 -4.63 -31.08
CA ASP A 762 -6.80 -4.37 -32.11
C ASP A 762 -7.23 -3.30 -33.14
N LYS A 763 -8.43 -2.77 -33.04
CA LYS A 763 -8.97 -1.71 -33.98
C LYS A 763 -8.08 -0.47 -34.09
N GLU A 764 -7.38 -0.09 -33.02
CA GLU A 764 -6.48 1.08 -33.00
C GLU A 764 -5.23 0.83 -33.85
N TRP A 765 -4.89 -0.45 -34.11
CA TRP A 765 -3.77 -0.89 -34.95
C TRP A 765 -4.21 -1.30 -36.37
N GLY A 766 -5.47 -0.96 -36.73
CA GLY A 766 -6.01 -1.21 -38.05
C GLY A 766 -6.56 -2.61 -38.28
N TYR A 767 -6.70 -3.43 -37.21
CA TYR A 767 -7.23 -4.78 -37.27
C TYR A 767 -8.54 -4.87 -36.45
N GLY A 768 -9.65 -4.58 -37.08
CA GLY A 768 -10.96 -4.53 -36.42
C GLY A 768 -11.71 -5.86 -36.46
N VAL A 769 -13.02 -5.83 -36.13
CA VAL A 769 -13.84 -7.04 -36.05
C VAL A 769 -13.93 -7.75 -37.40
N HIS A 770 -14.03 -7.01 -38.51
CA HIS A 770 -14.18 -7.59 -39.84
C HIS A 770 -12.90 -8.31 -40.29
N GLU A 771 -11.76 -7.70 -40.05
CA GLU A 771 -10.46 -8.32 -40.35
C GLU A 771 -10.23 -9.60 -39.52
N TRP A 772 -10.70 -9.60 -38.25
CA TRP A 772 -10.64 -10.81 -37.42
C TRP A 772 -11.66 -11.88 -37.84
N GLU A 773 -12.88 -11.52 -38.27
CA GLU A 773 -13.86 -12.47 -38.84
C GLU A 773 -13.26 -13.16 -40.06
N ASP A 774 -12.71 -12.38 -40.99
CA ASP A 774 -12.09 -12.92 -42.20
C ASP A 774 -10.91 -13.86 -41.89
N ALA A 775 -10.02 -13.46 -40.95
CA ALA A 775 -8.86 -14.26 -40.55
C ALA A 775 -9.25 -15.58 -39.85
N LEU A 776 -10.30 -15.53 -39.00
CA LEU A 776 -10.81 -16.72 -38.31
C LEU A 776 -11.51 -17.68 -39.31
N ASP A 777 -12.30 -17.15 -40.24
CA ASP A 777 -12.93 -17.94 -41.28
C ASP A 777 -11.87 -18.65 -42.15
N ASP A 778 -10.84 -17.93 -42.57
CA ASP A 778 -9.74 -18.50 -43.37
C ASP A 778 -8.93 -19.54 -42.58
N PHE A 779 -8.65 -19.30 -41.30
CA PHE A 779 -7.93 -20.27 -40.44
C PHE A 779 -8.76 -21.54 -40.22
N TYR A 780 -10.04 -21.43 -39.86
CA TYR A 780 -10.90 -22.61 -39.62
C TYR A 780 -11.39 -23.32 -40.89
N ASP A 781 -11.18 -22.72 -42.07
CA ASP A 781 -11.34 -23.46 -43.34
C ASP A 781 -10.16 -24.44 -43.61
N GLU A 782 -8.98 -24.19 -42.99
CA GLU A 782 -7.77 -24.99 -43.13
C GLU A 782 -7.54 -25.92 -41.92
N HIS A 783 -7.82 -25.47 -40.70
CA HIS A 783 -7.54 -26.19 -39.46
C HIS A 783 -8.80 -26.35 -38.57
N GLU A 784 -8.87 -27.44 -37.81
CA GLU A 784 -10.05 -27.82 -37.06
C GLU A 784 -10.13 -27.04 -35.69
N TYR A 785 -8.96 -26.75 -35.06
CA TYR A 785 -8.87 -26.02 -33.81
C TYR A 785 -7.49 -25.38 -33.58
N VAL A 786 -7.43 -24.45 -32.64
CA VAL A 786 -6.20 -23.82 -32.16
C VAL A 786 -5.77 -24.48 -30.85
N ASN A 787 -4.49 -24.84 -30.69
CA ASN A 787 -3.94 -25.30 -29.42
C ASN A 787 -3.59 -24.14 -28.53
N THR A 788 -3.96 -24.23 -27.25
CA THR A 788 -3.68 -23.18 -26.24
C THR A 788 -3.01 -23.75 -24.97
N ASP A 789 -2.44 -24.95 -25.07
CA ASP A 789 -1.75 -25.61 -23.97
C ASP A 789 -0.35 -25.03 -23.69
N ALA A 790 0.39 -25.62 -22.75
CA ALA A 790 1.73 -25.17 -22.37
C ALA A 790 2.73 -25.23 -23.54
N LYS A 791 2.56 -26.17 -24.47
CA LYS A 791 3.43 -26.29 -25.64
C LYS A 791 3.18 -25.16 -26.64
N ALA A 792 1.91 -24.80 -26.87
CA ALA A 792 1.54 -23.68 -27.74
C ALA A 792 2.10 -22.32 -27.21
N ARG A 793 2.44 -22.25 -25.94
CA ARG A 793 3.08 -21.07 -25.30
C ARG A 793 4.59 -21.13 -25.29
N SER A 794 5.21 -22.16 -25.84
CA SER A 794 6.66 -22.30 -25.80
C SER A 794 7.37 -21.13 -26.49
N ALA A 795 8.59 -20.84 -26.04
CA ALA A 795 9.43 -19.84 -26.70
C ALA A 795 9.79 -20.18 -28.13
N GLU A 796 9.64 -21.43 -28.53
CA GLU A 796 9.91 -21.91 -29.90
C GLU A 796 8.89 -21.36 -30.91
N LEU A 797 7.66 -21.10 -30.49
CA LEU A 797 6.59 -20.52 -31.30
C LEU A 797 6.52 -18.99 -31.26
N PHE A 798 7.50 -18.34 -30.64
CA PHE A 798 7.60 -16.89 -30.56
C PHE A 798 8.94 -16.40 -31.11
N MET A 799 8.89 -15.55 -32.12
CA MET A 799 10.06 -14.96 -32.76
C MET A 799 10.11 -13.45 -32.51
N LEU A 800 11.27 -12.98 -32.10
CA LEU A 800 11.53 -11.55 -31.83
C LEU A 800 12.75 -11.11 -32.66
N ASP A 801 12.59 -10.05 -33.46
CA ASP A 801 13.69 -9.39 -34.18
C ASP A 801 13.90 -7.96 -33.69
N GLU A 802 15.02 -7.73 -33.00
CA GLU A 802 15.41 -6.47 -32.38
C GLU A 802 16.31 -5.61 -33.29
N LYS A 803 16.53 -5.98 -34.55
CA LYS A 803 17.50 -5.32 -35.42
C LYS A 803 17.21 -3.84 -35.69
N HIS A 804 15.96 -3.43 -35.59
CA HIS A 804 15.49 -2.07 -35.84
C HIS A 804 15.35 -1.22 -34.58
N GLU A 805 15.79 -1.71 -33.43
CA GLU A 805 15.71 -0.97 -32.15
C GLU A 805 16.43 0.39 -32.20
N ASN A 806 17.63 0.44 -32.75
CA ASN A 806 18.43 1.66 -32.74
C ASN A 806 18.07 2.67 -33.84
N ASP A 807 17.49 2.20 -34.96
CA ASP A 807 17.20 3.02 -36.13
C ASP A 807 15.75 3.48 -36.18
N GLU A 808 14.81 2.61 -35.80
CA GLU A 808 13.37 2.84 -35.92
C GLU A 808 12.64 2.78 -34.57
N HIS A 809 13.34 2.50 -33.45
CA HIS A 809 12.77 2.31 -32.10
C HIS A 809 11.63 1.29 -32.11
N SER A 810 11.84 0.18 -32.80
CA SER A 810 10.83 -0.86 -33.01
C SER A 810 11.38 -2.27 -32.91
N TRP A 811 10.52 -3.20 -32.54
CA TRP A 811 10.78 -4.64 -32.57
C TRP A 811 9.77 -5.33 -33.48
N HIS A 812 10.22 -6.23 -34.33
CA HIS A 812 9.33 -7.09 -35.12
C HIS A 812 9.06 -8.38 -34.35
N VAL A 813 7.80 -8.78 -34.31
CA VAL A 813 7.37 -9.97 -33.59
C VAL A 813 6.52 -10.88 -34.46
N ARG A 814 6.64 -12.19 -34.22
CA ARG A 814 5.85 -13.22 -34.86
C ARG A 814 5.48 -14.28 -33.82
N GLN A 815 4.20 -14.44 -33.53
CA GLN A 815 3.64 -15.53 -32.73
C GLN A 815 3.05 -16.57 -33.68
N ILE A 816 3.66 -17.72 -33.75
CA ILE A 816 3.18 -18.87 -34.53
C ILE A 816 1.99 -19.47 -33.78
N ILE A 817 0.94 -19.81 -34.49
CA ILE A 817 -0.26 -20.47 -33.98
C ILE A 817 -0.03 -21.96 -34.02
N ASP A 818 -0.19 -22.66 -32.91
CA ASP A 818 -0.14 -24.12 -32.86
C ASP A 818 -1.51 -24.66 -33.28
N ASP A 819 -1.57 -25.20 -34.51
CA ASP A 819 -2.78 -25.67 -35.18
C ASP A 819 -3.05 -27.16 -34.91
N SER A 820 -4.24 -27.65 -35.37
CA SER A 820 -4.69 -29.03 -35.20
C SER A 820 -3.80 -30.03 -35.93
N ASP A 821 -3.11 -29.65 -37.02
CA ASP A 821 -2.34 -30.51 -37.90
C ASP A 821 -0.84 -30.46 -37.58
N GLY A 822 -0.40 -29.42 -36.82
CA GLY A 822 1.00 -29.18 -36.47
C GLY A 822 1.83 -28.64 -37.63
N ASP A 823 1.18 -28.02 -38.61
CA ASP A 823 1.82 -27.43 -39.78
C ASP A 823 2.52 -26.12 -39.45
N HIS A 824 2.02 -25.36 -38.45
CA HIS A 824 2.57 -24.10 -37.93
C HIS A 824 2.74 -23.02 -39.01
N ASP A 825 1.85 -22.99 -39.96
CA ASP A 825 1.88 -22.08 -41.11
C ASP A 825 1.19 -20.76 -40.86
N TRP A 826 0.33 -20.67 -39.84
CA TRP A 826 -0.33 -19.45 -39.42
C TRP A 826 0.42 -18.72 -38.29
N ALA A 827 0.43 -17.39 -38.36
CA ALA A 827 1.05 -16.56 -37.32
C ALA A 827 0.40 -15.21 -37.18
N ILE A 828 0.45 -14.67 -35.96
CA ILE A 828 0.20 -13.27 -35.67
C ILE A 828 1.52 -12.52 -35.77
N THR A 829 1.59 -11.51 -36.63
CA THR A 829 2.79 -10.70 -36.86
C THR A 829 2.50 -9.23 -36.52
N GLY A 830 3.52 -8.51 -36.10
CA GLY A 830 3.41 -7.09 -35.83
C GLY A 830 4.74 -6.40 -35.57
N THR A 831 4.71 -5.08 -35.61
CA THR A 831 5.83 -4.23 -35.25
C THR A 831 5.49 -3.44 -34.01
N ILE A 832 6.27 -3.63 -32.95
CA ILE A 832 6.10 -2.95 -31.66
C ILE A 832 6.70 -1.54 -31.74
N ASP A 833 5.93 -0.54 -31.35
CA ASP A 833 6.38 0.84 -31.10
C ASP A 833 6.98 0.92 -29.69
N LEU A 834 8.29 0.96 -29.57
CA LEU A 834 8.97 1.01 -28.27
C LEU A 834 8.74 2.33 -27.54
N ASP A 835 8.64 3.46 -28.25
CA ASP A 835 8.39 4.77 -27.65
C ASP A 835 6.96 4.88 -27.12
N ALA A 836 6.00 4.40 -27.89
CA ALA A 836 4.60 4.36 -27.46
C ALA A 836 4.39 3.32 -26.33
N THR A 837 5.03 2.16 -26.38
CA THR A 837 5.04 1.12 -25.34
C THR A 837 5.67 1.65 -24.07
N GLN A 838 6.87 2.26 -24.17
CA GLN A 838 7.50 2.98 -23.06
C GLN A 838 6.58 4.05 -22.51
N SER A 839 5.81 4.72 -23.37
CA SER A 839 4.88 5.79 -23.08
C SER A 839 3.57 5.38 -22.44
N SER A 840 3.04 4.22 -22.69
CA SER A 840 1.76 3.74 -22.16
C SER A 840 1.95 2.75 -21.01
N GLY A 841 3.10 2.04 -20.97
CA GLY A 841 3.31 0.87 -20.12
C GLY A 841 2.57 -0.37 -20.63
N GLU A 842 1.94 -0.30 -21.81
CA GLU A 842 1.22 -1.37 -22.50
C GLU A 842 1.85 -1.59 -23.88
N VAL A 843 1.82 -2.82 -24.40
CA VAL A 843 2.36 -3.13 -25.71
C VAL A 843 1.57 -2.41 -26.81
N VAL A 844 2.24 -1.60 -27.61
CA VAL A 844 1.65 -0.83 -28.71
C VAL A 844 2.25 -1.26 -30.03
N PHE A 845 1.41 -1.51 -31.03
CA PHE A 845 1.83 -1.92 -32.36
C PHE A 845 1.71 -0.78 -33.37
N PHE A 846 2.66 -0.68 -34.29
CA PHE A 846 2.54 0.14 -35.51
C PHE A 846 1.70 -0.52 -36.59
N ASP A 847 1.94 -1.82 -36.77
CA ASP A 847 1.21 -2.67 -37.69
C ASP A 847 0.91 -4.02 -37.03
N TYR A 848 -0.04 -4.72 -37.59
CA TYR A 848 -0.52 -5.96 -37.04
C TYR A 848 -1.23 -6.76 -38.13
N ALA A 849 -0.94 -8.05 -38.24
CA ALA A 849 -1.60 -8.92 -39.21
C ALA A 849 -1.65 -10.38 -38.69
N VAL A 850 -2.67 -11.09 -39.12
CA VAL A 850 -2.77 -12.54 -38.99
C VAL A 850 -2.62 -13.12 -40.41
N THR A 851 -1.60 -13.97 -40.62
CA THR A 851 -1.20 -14.45 -41.95
C THR A 851 -0.88 -15.92 -41.91
N ASN A 852 -1.12 -16.59 -43.02
CA ASN A 852 -0.57 -17.90 -43.31
C ASN A 852 0.61 -17.71 -44.29
N ASP A 853 1.84 -17.92 -43.83
CA ASP A 853 3.08 -17.79 -44.63
C ASP A 853 3.84 -19.12 -44.72
#